data_b8f800e80b83c6688a459a60d0f6abe3
#
_entry.id   b8f800e80b83c6688a459a60d0f6abe3
#
_cell.length_a   1.000
_cell.length_b   1.000
_cell.length_c   1.000
_cell.angle_alpha   90.00
_cell.angle_beta   90.00
_cell.angle_gamma   90.00
#
_symmetry.space_group_name_H-M   'P 1'
#
loop_
_entity.id
_entity.type
_entity.pdbx_description
1 polymer ?
#
loop_
_entity_poly.entity_id
_entity_poly.type
_entity_poly.pdbx_seq_one_letter_code
_entity_poly.pdbx_strand_id
1 'polypeptide(L)'
;MNIRFDFKKVQIIERRLVILLAILFLCAPISLLNADSTTEPQTTLHKTITPISGQDDKYELSLDITSKLGTETQTDPLDVVLVADLSGSMNKRDVPSSTGRTITRLDALKNTLKGTRDRQGLIDTILSNSNNRLSMVGFGGKIDNKFAEQTWNANYRKWEWGYQYWPYEERTAFYEGVSPWDDADTILNWNNDASGSKTAVSNMRIAGGKSIGTESGIGTGTNISAGIRIANQLIDSARPNAKKVVIVLSDGFANMYYNDSGYTVYNYNNQDGSETAPEWFWNNLDVSINNLAYSLAPKLDGFYSIKFRYSNNVDSITSLQYYIRYHNSSIPNEILSANNEDQLRDSFKNITDKILPLGVHHVTIKDVLSKYVQLLPNGSSDFRVVKEKDGSSETLSNEQVTFETKTSSEGLVEVTANFSPNYSLEDGARYVLKFKVASSQEALDAIAGDKKLEAGDAEGSDVNKLYSNKGASVTYSYGIGTSQTKIKDYSDKPTFKPSDPLTVPVEVKWEGVNGSSTVTANQPKALDFKLIQKSKSGGTDKNEYRKTSVGVKAGELSETSHFEKVAKGYQYDLIAPDVPGFTKEVKKEGTDQSPTFKVFYRQLPSLTIRKILVPEDTSNKSFNINIELTDKERNPINGTFGDIKVTNGRAQIPLTHNAEKSLKYLPYGTHYKVEEEAASTNGYHVTYENQEGDLNKDESSIVTNHKLPSLSVTKKVTGVFANLLKSFKITINIRDAQNSPLNGTYNATVNNKRTSLQFTNGRASIDLNKDQTIKIDGLPLDSHYTVEEESNSSRGYQVSYENQEGKLDGDKSATVTNNKNSVPETGVDFLSSTLMLGIILPLGGIFFTILLGYLVVHRRK
;
A
#
# COMPACT_ATOMS: atom_id res chain seq x y z
N MET A 1 -28.04 -88.97 -46.16
CA MET A 1 -28.10 -87.73 -46.92
C MET A 1 -26.66 -87.24 -47.08
N ASN A 2 -26.04 -87.56 -48.24
CA ASN A 2 -24.65 -87.28 -48.54
C ASN A 2 -24.48 -85.80 -48.99
N ILE A 3 -23.82 -85.01 -48.17
CA ILE A 3 -23.42 -83.68 -48.59
C ILE A 3 -21.96 -83.74 -49.12
N ARG A 4 -21.77 -83.66 -50.46
CA ARG A 4 -20.53 -83.59 -51.06
C ARG A 4 -20.04 -82.11 -50.90
N PHE A 5 -18.96 -81.90 -50.12
CA PHE A 5 -18.26 -80.60 -50.10
C PHE A 5 -17.48 -80.48 -51.39
N ASP A 6 -17.75 -79.36 -52.11
CA ASP A 6 -17.09 -78.96 -53.33
C ASP A 6 -15.78 -78.26 -53.04
N PHE A 7 -14.66 -79.04 -53.04
CA PHE A 7 -13.30 -78.55 -52.73
C PHE A 7 -12.79 -77.43 -53.67
N LYS A 8 -13.45 -77.20 -54.81
CA LYS A 8 -13.07 -76.08 -55.71
C LYS A 8 -13.50 -74.71 -55.26
N LYS A 9 -14.56 -74.65 -54.46
CA LYS A 9 -15.00 -73.34 -53.92
C LYS A 9 -14.17 -72.93 -52.73
N VAL A 10 -13.60 -73.79 -51.96
CA VAL A 10 -12.73 -73.49 -50.82
C VAL A 10 -11.39 -72.95 -51.30
N GLN A 11 -10.79 -73.45 -52.35
CA GLN A 11 -9.54 -72.97 -52.94
C GLN A 11 -9.67 -71.58 -53.57
N ILE A 12 -10.87 -71.24 -54.06
CA ILE A 12 -11.12 -69.89 -54.64
C ILE A 12 -11.28 -68.85 -53.51
N ILE A 13 -11.86 -69.29 -52.38
CA ILE A 13 -12.00 -68.39 -51.21
C ILE A 13 -10.66 -68.17 -50.54
N GLU A 14 -9.83 -69.20 -50.36
CA GLU A 14 -8.47 -69.01 -49.81
C GLU A 14 -7.56 -68.22 -50.72
N ARG A 15 -7.60 -68.40 -52.07
CA ARG A 15 -6.84 -67.54 -52.96
C ARG A 15 -7.32 -66.11 -53.00
N ARG A 16 -8.60 -65.85 -52.83
CA ARG A 16 -9.12 -64.45 -52.68
C ARG A 16 -8.79 -63.84 -51.32
N LEU A 17 -8.75 -64.63 -50.26
CA LEU A 17 -8.36 -64.15 -48.95
C LEU A 17 -6.85 -63.84 -48.89
N VAL A 18 -6.01 -64.66 -49.49
CA VAL A 18 -4.56 -64.42 -49.57
C VAL A 18 -4.24 -63.23 -50.50
N ILE A 19 -5.00 -63.04 -51.59
CA ILE A 19 -4.84 -61.84 -52.43
C ILE A 19 -5.39 -60.61 -51.74
N LEU A 20 -6.48 -60.71 -50.96
CA LEU A 20 -7.01 -59.59 -50.16
C LEU A 20 -6.08 -59.22 -49.00
N LEU A 21 -5.43 -60.15 -48.36
CA LEU A 21 -4.41 -59.99 -47.37
C LEU A 21 -3.11 -59.42 -47.97
N ALA A 22 -2.71 -59.88 -49.19
CA ALA A 22 -1.58 -59.34 -49.89
C ALA A 22 -1.84 -57.91 -50.41
N ILE A 23 -3.08 -57.57 -50.82
CA ILE A 23 -3.45 -56.17 -51.18
C ILE A 23 -3.60 -55.29 -49.96
N LEU A 24 -4.03 -55.81 -48.81
CA LEU A 24 -4.04 -55.07 -47.53
C LEU A 24 -2.62 -54.82 -47.01
N PHE A 25 -1.64 -55.71 -47.34
CA PHE A 25 -0.22 -55.45 -47.00
C PHE A 25 0.48 -54.59 -48.04
N LEU A 26 -0.05 -54.42 -49.27
CA LEU A 26 0.50 -53.50 -50.28
C LEU A 26 -0.18 -52.16 -50.32
N CYS A 27 -1.28 -51.93 -49.57
CA CYS A 27 -1.97 -50.66 -49.35
C CYS A 27 -1.89 -50.13 -47.92
N ALA A 28 -1.12 -50.77 -47.03
CA ALA A 28 -0.62 -50.05 -45.90
C ALA A 28 0.24 -48.94 -46.45
N PRO A 29 -0.01 -47.69 -46.13
CA PRO A 29 1.01 -46.69 -46.38
C PRO A 29 2.26 -47.25 -45.71
N ILE A 30 3.31 -47.45 -46.51
CA ILE A 30 4.65 -47.49 -45.98
C ILE A 30 4.79 -46.04 -45.45
N SER A 31 4.28 -45.79 -44.28
CA SER A 31 4.91 -44.79 -43.46
C SER A 31 6.32 -45.30 -43.33
N LEU A 32 7.20 -44.72 -44.16
CA LEU A 32 8.59 -44.69 -43.86
C LEU A 32 8.66 -44.40 -42.36
N LEU A 33 8.93 -45.44 -41.57
CA LEU A 33 9.53 -45.26 -40.29
C LEU A 33 10.85 -44.58 -40.55
N ASN A 34 10.81 -43.29 -40.83
CA ASN A 34 11.83 -42.42 -40.32
C ASN A 34 11.70 -42.60 -38.80
N ALA A 35 12.51 -43.50 -38.29
CA ALA A 35 12.81 -43.57 -36.91
C ALA A 35 13.58 -42.26 -36.58
N ASP A 36 12.88 -41.14 -36.58
CA ASP A 36 13.26 -40.00 -35.76
C ASP A 36 13.04 -40.47 -34.31
N SER A 37 14.01 -41.20 -33.79
CA SER A 37 14.09 -41.55 -32.41
C SER A 37 14.54 -40.32 -31.63
N THR A 38 13.71 -39.29 -31.68
CA THR A 38 13.83 -38.22 -30.70
C THR A 38 13.23 -38.70 -29.39
N THR A 39 14.05 -39.35 -28.59
CA THR A 39 13.64 -39.74 -27.21
C THR A 39 13.27 -38.47 -26.49
N GLU A 40 12.06 -38.44 -25.91
CA GLU A 40 11.59 -37.31 -25.11
C GLU A 40 12.59 -37.05 -23.95
N PRO A 41 13.13 -35.83 -23.79
CA PRO A 41 13.99 -35.50 -22.69
C PRO A 41 13.33 -35.82 -21.33
N GLN A 42 14.07 -36.41 -20.42
CA GLN A 42 13.55 -36.57 -19.06
C GLN A 42 13.46 -35.19 -18.41
N THR A 43 12.24 -34.78 -18.08
CA THR A 43 11.99 -33.52 -17.37
C THR A 43 11.43 -33.82 -15.98
N THR A 44 12.02 -33.18 -14.96
CA THR A 44 11.51 -33.17 -13.60
C THR A 44 10.96 -31.79 -13.29
N LEU A 45 9.83 -31.77 -12.59
CA LEU A 45 9.09 -30.57 -12.26
C LEU A 45 8.80 -30.57 -10.76
N HIS A 46 9.13 -29.48 -10.07
CA HIS A 46 8.77 -29.30 -8.67
C HIS A 46 8.18 -27.91 -8.45
N LYS A 47 7.24 -27.84 -7.53
CA LYS A 47 6.64 -26.60 -7.09
C LYS A 47 6.64 -26.49 -5.58
N THR A 48 7.02 -25.33 -5.06
CA THR A 48 7.07 -25.04 -3.62
C THR A 48 6.54 -23.65 -3.32
N ILE A 49 6.08 -23.47 -2.07
CA ILE A 49 5.77 -22.14 -1.51
C ILE A 49 6.50 -22.02 -0.17
N THR A 50 7.21 -20.93 0.05
CA THR A 50 7.98 -20.70 1.27
C THR A 50 7.64 -19.33 1.88
N PRO A 51 7.44 -19.24 3.21
CA PRO A 51 7.23 -17.94 3.84
C PRO A 51 8.48 -17.06 3.75
N ILE A 52 8.27 -15.75 3.54
CA ILE A 52 9.36 -14.77 3.52
C ILE A 52 9.63 -14.33 4.95
N SER A 53 10.86 -14.58 5.42
CA SER A 53 11.27 -14.25 6.79
C SER A 53 11.00 -12.79 7.15
N GLY A 54 10.36 -12.55 8.30
CA GLY A 54 10.04 -11.20 8.79
C GLY A 54 8.91 -10.48 8.04
N GLN A 55 8.19 -11.16 7.16
CA GLN A 55 7.07 -10.58 6.41
C GLN A 55 5.83 -11.48 6.53
N ASP A 56 4.96 -11.15 7.48
CA ASP A 56 3.70 -11.89 7.66
C ASP A 56 2.88 -11.92 6.39
N ASP A 57 2.23 -13.07 6.14
CA ASP A 57 1.34 -13.29 4.99
C ASP A 57 1.99 -13.14 3.61
N LYS A 58 3.33 -13.13 3.52
CA LYS A 58 4.04 -13.09 2.26
C LYS A 58 4.89 -14.33 2.06
N TYR A 59 4.91 -14.80 0.81
CA TYR A 59 5.52 -16.06 0.42
C TYR A 59 6.26 -15.91 -0.90
N GLU A 60 7.27 -16.74 -1.13
CA GLU A 60 7.88 -16.93 -2.44
C GLU A 60 7.38 -18.26 -3.02
N LEU A 61 6.76 -18.18 -4.19
CA LEU A 61 6.42 -19.33 -5.04
C LEU A 61 7.61 -19.66 -5.93
N SER A 62 7.90 -20.94 -6.05
CA SER A 62 8.95 -21.45 -6.92
C SER A 62 8.43 -22.62 -7.74
N LEU A 63 8.60 -22.53 -9.07
CA LEU A 63 8.27 -23.60 -10.01
C LEU A 63 9.50 -23.92 -10.84
N ASP A 64 9.97 -25.14 -10.85
CA ASP A 64 11.17 -25.49 -11.61
C ASP A 64 10.90 -26.50 -12.73
N ILE A 65 11.82 -26.45 -13.69
CA ILE A 65 12.00 -27.48 -14.70
C ILE A 65 13.49 -27.82 -14.76
N THR A 66 13.80 -29.10 -14.65
CA THR A 66 15.11 -29.63 -14.98
C THR A 66 14.95 -30.59 -16.16
N SER A 67 15.79 -30.43 -17.16
CA SER A 67 15.81 -31.30 -18.34
C SER A 67 17.10 -32.10 -18.35
N LYS A 68 16.97 -33.43 -18.52
CA LYS A 68 18.10 -34.30 -18.82
C LYS A 68 17.87 -34.94 -20.20
N LEU A 69 18.79 -34.69 -21.11
CA LEU A 69 18.90 -35.43 -22.34
C LEU A 69 19.27 -36.86 -21.98
N GLY A 70 18.53 -37.85 -22.46
CA GLY A 70 18.82 -39.25 -22.16
C GLY A 70 20.24 -39.61 -22.60
N THR A 71 20.88 -40.55 -21.92
CA THR A 71 22.25 -41.02 -22.22
C THR A 71 22.42 -41.62 -23.60
N GLU A 72 21.35 -41.88 -24.36
CA GLU A 72 21.40 -42.36 -25.75
C GLU A 72 21.47 -41.25 -26.82
N THR A 73 21.34 -40.00 -26.43
CA THR A 73 21.57 -38.84 -27.31
C THR A 73 22.96 -38.26 -27.13
N GLN A 74 23.96 -39.07 -27.01
CA GLN A 74 25.31 -38.71 -27.41
C GLN A 74 25.25 -38.53 -28.90
N THR A 75 24.73 -37.41 -29.34
CA THR A 75 24.70 -37.00 -30.72
C THR A 75 26.08 -37.12 -31.30
N ASP A 76 26.16 -37.68 -32.49
CA ASP A 76 27.34 -37.66 -33.29
C ASP A 76 28.02 -36.27 -33.14
N PRO A 77 29.33 -36.25 -32.92
CA PRO A 77 30.01 -34.97 -32.77
C PRO A 77 29.74 -34.13 -33.99
N LEU A 78 29.63 -32.82 -33.83
CA LEU A 78 29.36 -31.88 -34.92
C LEU A 78 30.67 -31.22 -35.35
N ASP A 79 30.96 -31.31 -36.65
CA ASP A 79 32.05 -30.62 -37.30
C ASP A 79 31.49 -29.54 -38.24
N VAL A 80 31.68 -28.25 -37.89
CA VAL A 80 31.16 -27.11 -38.67
C VAL A 80 32.29 -26.40 -39.39
N VAL A 81 32.12 -26.12 -40.67
CA VAL A 81 33.01 -25.25 -41.45
C VAL A 81 32.25 -23.96 -41.75
N LEU A 82 32.73 -22.83 -41.23
CA LEU A 82 32.24 -21.49 -41.58
C LEU A 82 33.09 -20.94 -42.72
N VAL A 83 32.50 -20.63 -43.87
CA VAL A 83 33.12 -20.02 -45.04
C VAL A 83 32.70 -18.55 -45.08
N ALA A 84 33.63 -17.66 -44.73
CA ALA A 84 33.37 -16.24 -44.56
C ALA A 84 33.98 -15.41 -45.69
N ASP A 85 33.16 -14.56 -46.29
CA ASP A 85 33.60 -13.55 -47.23
C ASP A 85 34.47 -12.49 -46.51
N LEU A 86 35.68 -12.27 -47.00
CA LEU A 86 36.61 -11.26 -46.55
C LEU A 86 37.02 -10.32 -47.69
N SER A 87 36.24 -10.27 -48.77
CA SER A 87 36.44 -9.35 -49.89
C SER A 87 36.35 -7.88 -49.46
N GLY A 88 36.79 -6.97 -50.36
CA GLY A 88 36.82 -5.54 -50.05
C GLY A 88 35.48 -4.93 -49.67
N SER A 89 34.36 -5.48 -50.16
CA SER A 89 33.00 -5.05 -49.79
C SER A 89 32.71 -5.22 -48.32
N MET A 90 33.28 -6.17 -47.62
CA MET A 90 33.13 -6.40 -46.18
C MET A 90 33.71 -5.25 -45.31
N ASN A 91 34.49 -4.34 -45.90
CA ASN A 91 34.99 -3.13 -45.27
C ASN A 91 33.98 -1.97 -45.33
N LYS A 92 32.89 -2.09 -46.04
CA LYS A 92 31.84 -1.05 -46.10
C LYS A 92 31.26 -0.84 -44.73
N ARG A 93 31.22 0.44 -44.31
CA ARG A 93 30.64 0.85 -42.99
C ARG A 93 29.18 1.26 -43.21
N ASP A 94 28.32 0.27 -43.42
CA ASP A 94 26.91 0.48 -43.72
C ASP A 94 25.97 -0.41 -42.92
N VAL A 95 26.48 -1.11 -41.91
CA VAL A 95 25.69 -2.02 -41.06
C VAL A 95 25.21 -1.30 -39.78
N PRO A 96 23.90 -1.15 -39.58
CA PRO A 96 23.38 -0.74 -38.28
C PRO A 96 23.73 -1.79 -37.22
N SER A 97 24.37 -1.35 -36.13
CA SER A 97 24.67 -2.21 -34.99
C SER A 97 23.58 -2.12 -33.93
N SER A 98 23.55 -3.07 -33.03
CA SER A 98 22.64 -3.09 -31.86
C SER A 98 22.82 -1.88 -30.95
N THR A 99 23.94 -1.16 -31.03
CA THR A 99 24.20 0.07 -30.22
C THR A 99 23.77 1.34 -30.95
N GLY A 100 23.11 1.25 -32.10
CA GLY A 100 22.67 2.40 -32.92
C GLY A 100 23.80 3.07 -33.73
N ARG A 101 25.02 2.52 -33.76
CA ARG A 101 26.14 3.01 -34.55
C ARG A 101 26.26 2.20 -35.85
N THR A 102 26.73 2.85 -36.89
CA THR A 102 27.06 2.14 -38.12
C THR A 102 28.46 1.55 -38.03
N ILE A 103 28.58 0.25 -38.27
CA ILE A 103 29.85 -0.51 -38.22
C ILE A 103 30.16 -1.11 -39.62
N THR A 104 31.37 -1.66 -39.76
CA THR A 104 31.70 -2.39 -41.00
C THR A 104 30.98 -3.73 -41.04
N ARG A 105 30.78 -4.28 -42.23
CA ARG A 105 30.21 -5.62 -42.41
C ARG A 105 31.08 -6.67 -41.71
N LEU A 106 32.41 -6.55 -41.82
CA LEU A 106 33.37 -7.42 -41.12
C LEU A 106 33.25 -7.30 -39.59
N ASP A 107 33.06 -6.07 -39.05
CA ASP A 107 32.86 -5.91 -37.61
C ASP A 107 31.56 -6.58 -37.14
N ALA A 108 30.46 -6.45 -37.90
CA ALA A 108 29.21 -7.12 -37.62
C ALA A 108 29.37 -8.64 -37.58
N LEU A 109 30.10 -9.21 -38.55
CA LEU A 109 30.41 -10.63 -38.58
C LEU A 109 31.23 -11.04 -37.34
N LYS A 110 32.29 -10.29 -37.02
CA LYS A 110 33.13 -10.57 -35.83
C LYS A 110 32.32 -10.52 -34.52
N ASN A 111 31.48 -9.51 -34.37
CA ASN A 111 30.62 -9.37 -33.17
C ASN A 111 29.63 -10.54 -33.06
N THR A 112 29.08 -10.96 -34.17
CA THR A 112 28.14 -12.09 -34.21
C THR A 112 28.83 -13.41 -33.89
N LEU A 113 30.02 -13.63 -34.42
CA LEU A 113 30.77 -14.85 -34.17
C LEU A 113 31.29 -14.95 -32.72
N LYS A 114 31.87 -13.87 -32.18
CA LYS A 114 32.47 -13.84 -30.85
C LYS A 114 31.48 -13.63 -29.74
N GLY A 115 30.34 -12.99 -30.04
CA GLY A 115 29.46 -12.40 -29.04
C GLY A 115 29.97 -11.03 -28.58
N THR A 116 29.14 -10.38 -27.80
CA THR A 116 29.43 -9.11 -27.10
C THR A 116 29.33 -9.33 -25.60
N ARG A 117 29.60 -8.29 -24.80
CA ARG A 117 29.48 -8.40 -23.34
C ARG A 117 28.11 -8.93 -22.88
N ASP A 118 27.05 -8.60 -23.60
CA ASP A 118 25.66 -8.86 -23.19
C ASP A 118 24.97 -9.92 -24.08
N ARG A 119 25.67 -10.48 -25.06
CA ARG A 119 25.10 -11.43 -26.05
C ARG A 119 26.11 -12.52 -26.44
N GLN A 120 25.67 -13.76 -26.32
CA GLN A 120 26.45 -14.94 -26.71
C GLN A 120 26.70 -14.97 -28.20
N GLY A 121 27.88 -15.43 -28.57
CA GLY A 121 28.29 -15.57 -30.00
C GLY A 121 28.04 -16.97 -30.56
N LEU A 122 28.12 -17.08 -31.87
CA LEU A 122 28.02 -18.37 -32.59
C LEU A 122 29.06 -19.37 -32.07
N ILE A 123 30.29 -18.92 -31.82
CA ILE A 123 31.39 -19.77 -31.33
C ILE A 123 31.03 -20.44 -30.03
N ASP A 124 30.51 -19.63 -29.08
CA ASP A 124 30.09 -20.15 -27.76
C ASP A 124 28.95 -21.15 -27.90
N THR A 125 28.03 -20.88 -28.81
CA THR A 125 26.88 -21.76 -29.06
C THR A 125 27.29 -23.09 -29.65
N ILE A 126 28.13 -23.12 -30.71
CA ILE A 126 28.59 -24.36 -31.32
C ILE A 126 29.48 -25.15 -30.37
N LEU A 127 30.42 -24.48 -29.72
CA LEU A 127 31.40 -25.09 -28.82
C LEU A 127 30.92 -25.23 -27.36
N SER A 128 29.63 -24.98 -27.05
CA SER A 128 29.02 -25.32 -25.76
C SER A 128 29.10 -26.81 -25.46
N ASN A 129 29.10 -27.65 -26.52
CA ASN A 129 29.40 -29.07 -26.37
C ASN A 129 30.89 -29.26 -26.78
N SER A 130 31.72 -29.72 -25.87
CA SER A 130 33.16 -29.95 -26.11
C SER A 130 33.46 -30.98 -27.22
N ASN A 131 32.48 -31.80 -27.60
CA ASN A 131 32.60 -32.72 -28.70
C ASN A 131 32.43 -32.07 -30.09
N ASN A 132 31.95 -30.85 -30.14
CA ASN A 132 31.80 -30.12 -31.39
C ASN A 132 33.12 -29.45 -31.78
N ARG A 133 33.33 -29.30 -33.08
CA ARG A 133 34.49 -28.58 -33.61
C ARG A 133 34.04 -27.56 -34.66
N LEU A 134 34.77 -26.47 -34.69
CA LEU A 134 34.58 -25.40 -35.66
C LEU A 134 35.86 -25.23 -36.45
N SER A 135 35.74 -25.09 -37.75
CA SER A 135 36.79 -24.62 -38.65
C SER A 135 36.31 -23.40 -39.43
N MET A 136 37.21 -22.51 -39.82
CA MET A 136 36.85 -21.27 -40.48
C MET A 136 37.73 -21.06 -41.71
N VAL A 137 37.11 -20.74 -42.80
CA VAL A 137 37.71 -20.38 -44.10
C VAL A 137 37.41 -18.92 -44.39
N GLY A 138 38.41 -18.13 -44.69
CA GLY A 138 38.23 -16.81 -45.26
C GLY A 138 38.46 -16.85 -46.76
N PHE A 139 37.63 -16.18 -47.54
CA PHE A 139 37.86 -16.05 -48.99
C PHE A 139 37.70 -14.60 -49.44
N GLY A 140 38.36 -14.27 -50.55
CA GLY A 140 38.31 -12.96 -51.23
C GLY A 140 38.87 -13.09 -52.64
N GLY A 141 39.61 -12.08 -53.05
CA GLY A 141 40.39 -12.15 -54.28
C GLY A 141 41.79 -11.61 -54.03
N LYS A 142 42.79 -12.37 -54.35
CA LYS A 142 44.14 -11.91 -54.34
C LYS A 142 44.46 -11.40 -55.74
N ILE A 143 44.68 -10.08 -55.83
CA ILE A 143 45.21 -9.52 -57.11
C ILE A 143 46.72 -9.41 -56.94
N ASP A 144 47.48 -9.93 -57.87
CA ASP A 144 48.92 -9.84 -57.85
C ASP A 144 49.35 -8.37 -57.84
N ASN A 145 50.22 -8.00 -56.88
CA ASN A 145 50.70 -6.64 -56.63
C ASN A 145 51.34 -5.97 -57.87
N LYS A 146 51.65 -6.70 -58.92
CA LYS A 146 52.16 -6.14 -60.17
C LYS A 146 51.13 -5.35 -60.95
N PHE A 147 49.87 -5.49 -60.67
CA PHE A 147 48.77 -4.92 -61.48
C PHE A 147 47.84 -3.96 -60.62
N ALA A 148 48.08 -3.80 -59.36
CA ALA A 148 47.26 -2.97 -58.51
C ALA A 148 48.10 -2.03 -57.63
N GLU A 149 48.82 -1.12 -58.22
CA GLU A 149 49.33 0.03 -57.51
C GLU A 149 48.28 1.14 -57.50
N GLN A 150 47.95 1.60 -56.30
CA GLN A 150 47.21 2.86 -56.20
C GLN A 150 48.13 4.02 -56.55
N THR A 151 47.84 4.66 -57.63
CA THR A 151 48.50 5.88 -58.03
C THR A 151 47.61 7.07 -57.71
N TRP A 152 48.24 8.08 -57.09
CA TRP A 152 47.54 9.32 -56.84
C TRP A 152 47.22 10.05 -58.11
N ASN A 153 45.94 10.13 -58.49
CA ASN A 153 45.55 10.91 -59.63
C ASN A 153 45.36 12.40 -59.20
N ALA A 154 46.37 13.19 -59.56
CA ALA A 154 46.40 14.66 -59.20
C ALA A 154 45.26 15.44 -59.85
N ASN A 155 44.70 15.00 -60.98
CA ASN A 155 43.59 15.70 -61.67
C ASN A 155 42.25 15.53 -60.89
N TYR A 156 42.05 14.41 -60.21
CA TYR A 156 40.83 14.11 -59.50
C TYR A 156 40.99 14.14 -57.98
N ARG A 157 42.23 14.41 -57.48
CA ARG A 157 42.55 14.39 -56.04
C ARG A 157 42.10 13.14 -55.31
N LYS A 158 42.23 11.98 -55.95
CA LYS A 158 41.90 10.68 -55.39
C LYS A 158 42.99 9.64 -55.76
N TRP A 159 43.08 8.61 -54.91
CA TRP A 159 43.88 7.45 -55.23
C TRP A 159 43.10 6.60 -56.23
N GLU A 160 43.71 6.34 -57.38
CA GLU A 160 43.14 5.46 -58.38
C GLU A 160 44.00 4.21 -58.54
N TRP A 161 43.33 3.08 -58.70
CA TRP A 161 44.04 1.85 -59.02
C TRP A 161 44.62 1.99 -60.38
N GLY A 162 45.91 2.04 -60.51
CA GLY A 162 46.61 2.06 -61.83
C GLY A 162 46.74 0.69 -62.40
N TYR A 163 46.04 0.49 -63.43
CA TYR A 163 46.20 -0.66 -64.26
C TYR A 163 47.18 -0.29 -65.41
N GLN A 164 48.30 -0.96 -65.50
CA GLN A 164 49.15 -0.76 -66.56
C GLN A 164 48.47 -1.22 -67.92
N TYR A 165 48.25 -0.28 -68.77
CA TYR A 165 47.87 -0.29 -70.17
C TYR A 165 47.51 -1.64 -70.80
N TRP A 166 46.25 -1.99 -70.79
CA TRP A 166 45.64 -2.82 -71.75
C TRP A 166 44.75 -1.96 -72.66
N PRO A 167 44.72 -2.17 -74.00
CA PRO A 167 43.78 -1.43 -74.83
C PRO A 167 42.32 -1.68 -74.41
N TYR A 168 41.48 -0.70 -74.62
CA TYR A 168 40.05 -0.70 -74.14
C TYR A 168 39.30 -1.98 -74.61
N GLU A 169 39.65 -2.54 -75.77
CA GLU A 169 39.03 -3.75 -76.30
C GLU A 169 39.47 -5.05 -75.63
N GLU A 170 40.55 -5.03 -74.86
CA GLU A 170 41.03 -6.17 -74.03
C GLU A 170 40.71 -6.07 -72.60
N ARG A 171 40.05 -4.99 -72.12
CA ARG A 171 39.67 -4.79 -70.73
C ARG A 171 38.53 -5.74 -70.26
N THR A 172 37.92 -6.48 -71.11
CA THR A 172 37.05 -7.63 -70.85
C THR A 172 37.83 -8.93 -70.70
N ALA A 173 39.13 -8.87 -70.76
CA ALA A 173 39.97 -10.02 -70.71
C ALA A 173 40.21 -10.49 -69.26
N PHE A 174 40.28 -11.74 -69.15
CA PHE A 174 40.60 -12.52 -67.99
C PHE A 174 42.04 -12.36 -67.65
N TYR A 175 42.27 -12.26 -66.36
CA TYR A 175 43.58 -12.49 -65.81
C TYR A 175 43.62 -13.92 -65.26
N GLU A 176 44.46 -14.77 -65.82
CA GLU A 176 44.83 -16.04 -65.24
C GLU A 176 45.82 -15.70 -64.12
N GLY A 177 45.42 -15.73 -62.88
CA GLY A 177 46.21 -15.29 -61.76
C GLY A 177 47.38 -16.16 -61.38
N VAL A 178 48.29 -15.61 -60.67
CA VAL A 178 49.70 -16.07 -60.48
C VAL A 178 49.83 -17.25 -59.52
N SER A 179 48.85 -17.59 -58.72
CA SER A 179 48.94 -18.81 -57.88
C SER A 179 47.54 -19.39 -57.77
N PRO A 180 47.35 -20.65 -58.11
CA PRO A 180 46.01 -21.23 -58.24
C PRO A 180 45.33 -21.46 -56.94
N TRP A 181 45.80 -20.95 -55.85
CA TRP A 181 45.18 -21.31 -54.56
C TRP A 181 45.19 -20.20 -53.48
N ASP A 182 45.48 -18.96 -53.83
CA ASP A 182 45.68 -17.87 -52.86
C ASP A 182 44.48 -17.02 -52.54
N ASP A 183 43.30 -17.26 -53.14
CA ASP A 183 42.10 -16.46 -52.94
C ASP A 183 41.26 -16.90 -51.70
N ALA A 184 41.67 -17.97 -51.07
CA ALA A 184 41.07 -18.43 -49.82
C ALA A 184 42.14 -19.11 -48.95
N ASP A 185 41.95 -18.98 -47.64
CA ASP A 185 42.84 -19.61 -46.65
C ASP A 185 42.05 -20.10 -45.44
N THR A 186 42.61 -21.06 -44.74
CA THR A 186 42.07 -21.55 -43.45
C THR A 186 42.45 -20.59 -42.34
N ILE A 187 41.45 -19.83 -41.86
CA ILE A 187 41.63 -18.89 -40.71
C ILE A 187 41.72 -19.64 -39.38
N LEU A 188 40.95 -20.70 -39.26
CA LEU A 188 40.92 -21.56 -38.09
C LEU A 188 40.83 -23.01 -38.56
N ASN A 189 41.80 -23.82 -38.21
CA ASN A 189 41.69 -25.27 -38.39
C ASN A 189 40.78 -25.87 -37.32
N TRP A 190 40.41 -27.14 -37.48
CA TRP A 190 39.51 -27.83 -36.52
C TRP A 190 39.85 -27.54 -35.07
N ASN A 191 38.97 -26.87 -34.39
CA ASN A 191 39.15 -26.41 -32.98
C ASN A 191 37.85 -26.56 -32.17
N ASN A 192 38.01 -27.00 -30.94
CA ASN A 192 36.94 -27.08 -29.97
C ASN A 192 37.13 -26.08 -28.77
N ASP A 193 38.19 -25.25 -28.85
CA ASP A 193 38.42 -24.19 -27.86
C ASP A 193 37.76 -22.88 -28.32
N ALA A 194 36.78 -22.40 -27.54
CA ALA A 194 36.07 -21.17 -27.83
C ALA A 194 37.00 -19.93 -27.77
N SER A 195 37.96 -19.90 -26.83
CA SER A 195 38.89 -18.77 -26.67
C SER A 195 39.83 -18.63 -27.86
N GLY A 196 40.44 -19.74 -28.32
CA GLY A 196 41.28 -19.79 -29.51
C GLY A 196 40.49 -19.41 -30.75
N SER A 197 39.25 -19.90 -30.89
CA SER A 197 38.37 -19.58 -32.02
C SER A 197 37.99 -18.09 -32.06
N LYS A 198 37.70 -17.48 -30.94
CA LYS A 198 37.43 -16.02 -30.80
C LYS A 198 38.66 -15.20 -31.14
N THR A 199 39.83 -15.68 -30.77
CA THR A 199 41.12 -15.05 -31.13
C THR A 199 41.31 -15.04 -32.62
N ALA A 200 41.09 -16.18 -33.30
CA ALA A 200 41.15 -16.28 -34.76
C ALA A 200 40.19 -15.28 -35.42
N VAL A 201 38.91 -15.20 -34.96
CA VAL A 201 37.94 -14.22 -35.50
C VAL A 201 38.41 -12.77 -35.23
N SER A 202 38.98 -12.47 -34.10
CA SER A 202 39.52 -11.14 -33.82
C SER A 202 40.60 -10.71 -34.80
N ASN A 203 41.39 -11.67 -35.28
CA ASN A 203 42.49 -11.48 -36.22
C ASN A 203 42.05 -11.45 -37.65
N MET A 204 40.78 -11.76 -37.99
CA MET A 204 40.28 -11.63 -39.36
C MET A 204 40.54 -10.24 -39.93
N ARG A 205 40.94 -10.18 -41.19
CA ARG A 205 41.17 -8.94 -41.96
C ARG A 205 40.56 -9.09 -43.35
N ILE A 206 40.34 -7.95 -43.99
CA ILE A 206 39.96 -7.93 -45.41
C ILE A 206 41.07 -8.58 -46.21
N ALA A 207 40.70 -9.42 -47.15
CA ALA A 207 41.64 -10.05 -48.05
C ALA A 207 42.41 -9.00 -48.88
N GLY A 208 43.69 -9.15 -48.98
CA GLY A 208 44.55 -8.24 -49.78
C GLY A 208 46.00 -8.66 -49.76
N GLY A 209 46.56 -8.64 -50.91
CA GLY A 209 48.02 -8.62 -51.28
C GLY A 209 48.84 -9.79 -50.90
N LYS A 210 48.81 -10.38 -49.70
CA LYS A 210 49.77 -11.45 -49.35
C LYS A 210 49.19 -12.66 -48.67
N SER A 211 48.24 -12.41 -47.72
CA SER A 211 47.65 -13.51 -46.98
C SER A 211 46.27 -13.15 -46.50
N ILE A 212 45.30 -13.99 -46.78
CA ILE A 212 43.92 -13.78 -46.32
C ILE A 212 43.86 -13.89 -44.80
N GLY A 213 43.34 -12.85 -44.15
CA GLY A 213 43.15 -12.82 -42.71
C GLY A 213 44.32 -12.25 -41.91
N THR A 214 45.51 -12.00 -42.47
CA THR A 214 46.71 -11.53 -41.77
C THR A 214 47.15 -10.11 -42.11
N GLU A 215 46.72 -9.53 -43.20
CA GLU A 215 47.13 -8.19 -43.62
C GLU A 215 45.96 -7.26 -43.92
N SER A 216 46.12 -5.98 -43.62
CA SER A 216 45.19 -4.93 -43.97
C SER A 216 45.36 -4.51 -45.41
N GLY A 217 44.93 -5.32 -46.33
CA GLY A 217 44.88 -4.97 -47.74
C GLY A 217 43.46 -4.64 -48.19
N ILE A 218 43.31 -3.94 -49.32
CA ILE A 218 42.03 -3.75 -49.99
C ILE A 218 41.84 -4.99 -50.88
N GLY A 219 41.04 -5.95 -50.38
CA GLY A 219 40.59 -7.07 -51.20
C GLY A 219 39.66 -6.56 -52.28
N THR A 220 39.95 -6.80 -53.51
CA THR A 220 39.20 -6.31 -54.68
C THR A 220 38.32 -7.35 -55.32
N GLY A 221 38.46 -8.62 -54.96
CA GLY A 221 37.74 -9.74 -55.57
C GLY A 221 36.95 -10.57 -54.55
N THR A 222 35.98 -11.30 -55.09
CA THR A 222 35.13 -12.24 -54.35
C THR A 222 35.14 -13.57 -55.06
N ASN A 223 35.98 -14.51 -54.63
CA ASN A 223 36.09 -15.85 -55.17
C ASN A 223 35.48 -16.89 -54.24
N ILE A 224 34.14 -17.05 -54.32
CA ILE A 224 33.42 -18.06 -53.57
C ILE A 224 33.90 -19.49 -53.86
N SER A 225 34.32 -19.76 -55.11
CA SER A 225 34.85 -21.08 -55.55
C SER A 225 36.08 -21.43 -54.70
N ALA A 226 36.97 -20.45 -54.45
CA ALA A 226 38.14 -20.65 -53.60
C ALA A 226 37.75 -21.05 -52.14
N GLY A 227 36.80 -20.34 -51.57
CA GLY A 227 36.28 -20.65 -50.23
C GLY A 227 35.69 -22.06 -50.16
N ILE A 228 34.85 -22.43 -51.11
CA ILE A 228 34.23 -23.76 -51.13
C ILE A 228 35.26 -24.86 -51.35
N ARG A 229 36.31 -24.63 -52.18
CA ARG A 229 37.39 -25.57 -52.37
C ARG A 229 38.11 -25.89 -51.05
N ILE A 230 38.48 -24.88 -50.29
CA ILE A 230 39.11 -25.07 -48.97
C ILE A 230 38.14 -25.76 -47.99
N ALA A 231 36.86 -25.36 -48.00
CA ALA A 231 35.86 -26.01 -47.16
C ALA A 231 35.74 -27.51 -47.47
N ASN A 232 35.77 -27.87 -48.75
CA ASN A 232 35.77 -29.27 -49.18
C ASN A 232 36.96 -30.07 -48.66
N GLN A 233 38.18 -29.48 -48.72
CA GLN A 233 39.37 -30.09 -48.11
C GLN A 233 39.26 -30.27 -46.59
N LEU A 234 38.69 -29.30 -45.89
CA LEU A 234 38.44 -29.41 -44.46
C LEU A 234 37.40 -30.51 -44.17
N ILE A 235 36.35 -30.60 -44.95
CA ILE A 235 35.34 -31.66 -44.81
C ILE A 235 35.96 -33.04 -45.04
N ASP A 236 36.91 -33.20 -45.99
CA ASP A 236 37.65 -34.43 -46.19
C ASP A 236 38.49 -34.85 -44.96
N SER A 237 38.92 -33.87 -44.14
CA SER A 237 39.66 -34.09 -42.92
C SER A 237 38.74 -34.11 -41.69
N ALA A 238 37.43 -33.98 -41.85
CA ALA A 238 36.48 -34.05 -40.75
C ALA A 238 36.38 -35.46 -40.18
N ARG A 239 35.92 -35.56 -38.92
CA ARG A 239 35.76 -36.85 -38.25
C ARG A 239 34.73 -37.74 -38.96
N PRO A 240 35.01 -39.03 -39.20
CA PRO A 240 34.09 -39.91 -39.92
C PRO A 240 32.71 -40.02 -39.27
N ASN A 241 32.66 -39.98 -37.93
CA ASN A 241 31.46 -40.10 -37.13
C ASN A 241 30.82 -38.76 -36.73
N ALA A 242 31.35 -37.64 -37.26
CA ALA A 242 30.78 -36.33 -37.00
C ALA A 242 29.72 -35.96 -38.07
N LYS A 243 28.66 -35.29 -37.63
CA LYS A 243 27.81 -34.55 -38.57
C LYS A 243 28.61 -33.38 -39.15
N LYS A 244 28.58 -33.27 -40.46
CA LYS A 244 29.37 -32.30 -41.22
C LYS A 244 28.48 -31.19 -41.76
N VAL A 245 28.70 -29.99 -41.33
CA VAL A 245 27.89 -28.83 -41.74
C VAL A 245 28.78 -27.74 -42.29
N VAL A 246 28.37 -27.15 -43.41
CA VAL A 246 29.00 -25.98 -44.00
C VAL A 246 28.05 -24.78 -43.92
N ILE A 247 28.55 -23.65 -43.44
CA ILE A 247 27.85 -22.37 -43.38
C ILE A 247 28.63 -21.37 -44.23
N VAL A 248 28.00 -20.80 -45.23
CA VAL A 248 28.62 -19.82 -46.14
C VAL A 248 28.03 -18.46 -45.89
N LEU A 249 28.86 -17.43 -45.70
CA LEU A 249 28.43 -16.04 -45.63
C LEU A 249 29.13 -15.21 -46.70
N SER A 250 28.38 -14.46 -47.52
CA SER A 250 28.91 -13.46 -48.42
C SER A 250 28.00 -12.23 -48.51
N ASP A 251 28.59 -11.07 -48.77
CA ASP A 251 27.93 -9.79 -48.95
C ASP A 251 27.92 -9.31 -50.42
N GLY A 252 28.41 -10.12 -51.34
CA GLY A 252 28.56 -9.69 -52.73
C GLY A 252 28.57 -10.77 -53.78
N PHE A 253 28.76 -10.32 -55.03
CA PHE A 253 28.88 -11.17 -56.15
C PHE A 253 30.25 -11.83 -56.23
N ALA A 254 30.29 -13.09 -56.62
CA ALA A 254 31.52 -13.66 -57.11
C ALA A 254 31.89 -13.01 -58.44
N ASN A 255 32.98 -12.30 -58.40
CA ASN A 255 33.59 -11.75 -59.62
C ASN A 255 34.91 -12.49 -60.04
N MET A 256 35.11 -13.61 -59.41
CA MET A 256 36.27 -14.50 -59.63
C MET A 256 35.84 -15.96 -59.51
N TYR A 257 36.49 -16.84 -60.18
CA TYR A 257 36.33 -18.30 -60.06
C TYR A 257 37.64 -19.02 -60.43
N TYR A 258 37.73 -20.31 -60.11
CA TYR A 258 38.81 -21.17 -60.61
C TYR A 258 38.35 -21.89 -61.90
N ASN A 259 39.23 -21.82 -62.93
CA ASN A 259 39.01 -22.64 -64.08
C ASN A 259 39.48 -24.11 -63.88
N ASP A 260 39.22 -24.97 -64.76
CA ASP A 260 39.61 -26.40 -64.73
C ASP A 260 41.13 -26.66 -64.58
N SER A 261 41.97 -25.70 -65.00
CA SER A 261 43.42 -25.74 -64.80
C SER A 261 43.86 -25.22 -63.38
N GLY A 262 42.91 -24.80 -62.52
CA GLY A 262 43.15 -24.30 -61.14
C GLY A 262 43.60 -22.85 -61.06
N TYR A 263 43.51 -22.11 -62.15
CA TYR A 263 43.85 -20.70 -62.21
C TYR A 263 42.65 -19.84 -61.86
N THR A 264 42.87 -18.72 -61.13
CA THR A 264 41.87 -17.69 -60.85
C THR A 264 41.52 -16.95 -62.14
N VAL A 265 40.27 -16.92 -62.50
CA VAL A 265 39.69 -16.09 -63.53
C VAL A 265 38.93 -14.93 -62.89
N TYR A 266 39.25 -13.71 -63.31
CA TYR A 266 38.75 -12.48 -62.71
C TYR A 266 37.95 -11.66 -63.72
N ASN A 267 36.76 -11.20 -63.38
CA ASN A 267 36.00 -10.26 -64.22
C ASN A 267 36.30 -8.82 -63.77
N TYR A 268 37.14 -8.18 -64.56
CA TYR A 268 37.56 -6.80 -64.25
C TYR A 268 36.45 -5.77 -64.34
N ASN A 269 35.45 -5.95 -65.17
CA ASN A 269 34.37 -4.99 -65.36
C ASN A 269 33.35 -4.98 -64.26
N ASN A 270 33.44 -5.88 -63.31
CA ASN A 270 32.49 -5.99 -62.18
C ASN A 270 33.04 -5.48 -60.79
N GLN A 271 33.95 -4.52 -60.86
CA GLN A 271 34.56 -3.94 -59.67
C GLN A 271 33.55 -3.14 -58.79
N ASP A 272 32.57 -2.54 -59.45
CA ASP A 272 31.55 -1.69 -58.82
C ASP A 272 30.24 -2.43 -58.54
N GLY A 273 30.17 -3.75 -58.77
CA GLY A 273 28.94 -4.53 -58.60
C GLY A 273 27.99 -4.41 -59.81
N SER A 274 28.43 -3.85 -60.93
CA SER A 274 27.64 -3.82 -62.15
C SER A 274 27.54 -5.20 -62.78
N GLU A 275 26.36 -5.57 -63.27
CA GLU A 275 26.06 -6.89 -63.90
C GLU A 275 26.66 -7.08 -65.37
N THR A 276 27.71 -6.38 -65.66
CA THR A 276 28.22 -6.30 -67.02
C THR A 276 29.24 -7.37 -67.36
N ALA A 277 29.32 -8.44 -66.57
CA ALA A 277 30.17 -9.59 -66.99
C ALA A 277 29.63 -10.28 -68.23
N PRO A 278 30.51 -10.72 -69.11
CA PRO A 278 30.11 -11.52 -70.31
C PRO A 278 29.41 -12.81 -69.83
N GLU A 279 28.43 -13.29 -70.65
CA GLU A 279 27.64 -14.47 -70.29
C GLU A 279 28.54 -15.71 -70.06
N TRP A 280 29.64 -15.83 -70.84
CA TRP A 280 30.57 -16.95 -70.72
C TRP A 280 31.30 -16.91 -69.30
N PHE A 281 31.57 -15.77 -68.77
CA PHE A 281 32.12 -15.70 -67.40
C PHE A 281 31.14 -16.31 -66.38
N TRP A 282 29.90 -15.91 -66.44
CA TRP A 282 28.87 -16.45 -65.58
C TRP A 282 28.69 -17.96 -65.80
N ASN A 283 28.69 -18.42 -67.06
CA ASN A 283 28.57 -19.83 -67.35
C ASN A 283 29.73 -20.63 -66.73
N ASN A 284 30.95 -20.15 -66.86
CA ASN A 284 32.12 -20.84 -66.34
C ASN A 284 32.21 -20.75 -64.81
N LEU A 285 31.83 -19.63 -64.22
CA LEU A 285 31.68 -19.50 -62.76
C LEU A 285 30.68 -20.53 -62.29
N ASP A 286 29.53 -20.63 -62.93
CA ASP A 286 28.48 -21.57 -62.56
C ASP A 286 28.95 -23.03 -62.70
N VAL A 287 29.69 -23.37 -63.77
CA VAL A 287 30.35 -24.67 -63.91
C VAL A 287 31.36 -24.93 -62.81
N SER A 288 32.18 -23.95 -62.45
CA SER A 288 33.15 -24.07 -61.33
C SER A 288 32.42 -24.33 -59.96
N ILE A 289 31.34 -23.59 -59.68
CA ILE A 289 30.52 -23.77 -58.48
C ILE A 289 29.86 -25.16 -58.50
N ASN A 290 29.30 -25.59 -59.63
CA ASN A 290 28.67 -26.89 -59.74
C ASN A 290 29.66 -28.04 -59.52
N ASN A 291 30.88 -27.99 -60.12
CA ASN A 291 31.90 -28.98 -59.88
C ASN A 291 32.32 -29.12 -58.41
N LEU A 292 32.43 -27.99 -57.71
CA LEU A 292 32.74 -27.95 -56.26
C LEU A 292 31.57 -28.49 -55.44
N ALA A 293 30.35 -28.12 -55.82
CA ALA A 293 29.14 -28.63 -55.14
C ALA A 293 28.98 -30.15 -55.35
N TYR A 294 29.28 -30.67 -56.53
CA TYR A 294 29.26 -32.10 -56.78
C TYR A 294 30.22 -32.89 -55.89
N SER A 295 31.40 -32.33 -55.64
CA SER A 295 32.40 -32.96 -54.77
C SER A 295 32.05 -32.80 -53.24
N LEU A 296 31.43 -31.69 -52.86
CA LEU A 296 31.17 -31.35 -51.45
C LEU A 296 29.84 -31.94 -50.93
N ALA A 297 28.75 -31.80 -51.67
CA ALA A 297 27.41 -32.11 -51.22
C ALA A 297 27.21 -33.55 -50.68
N PRO A 298 27.77 -34.60 -51.29
CA PRO A 298 27.60 -35.96 -50.81
C PRO A 298 28.23 -36.23 -49.43
N LYS A 299 29.12 -35.33 -48.95
CA LYS A 299 29.86 -35.48 -47.71
C LYS A 299 29.17 -34.76 -46.55
N LEU A 300 28.13 -34.00 -46.83
CA LEU A 300 27.50 -33.10 -45.83
C LEU A 300 26.24 -33.69 -45.25
N ASP A 301 25.98 -33.30 -43.96
CA ASP A 301 24.74 -33.47 -43.22
C ASP A 301 23.90 -32.18 -43.15
N GLY A 302 24.47 -31.05 -43.61
CA GLY A 302 23.76 -29.77 -43.67
C GLY A 302 24.55 -28.70 -44.42
N PHE A 303 23.87 -27.85 -45.15
CA PHE A 303 24.46 -26.74 -45.87
C PHE A 303 23.59 -25.48 -45.75
N TYR A 304 24.15 -24.40 -45.24
CA TYR A 304 23.45 -23.15 -45.02
C TYR A 304 24.19 -21.98 -45.62
N SER A 305 23.45 -21.00 -46.14
CA SER A 305 24.04 -19.79 -46.71
C SER A 305 23.38 -18.56 -46.08
N ILE A 306 24.18 -17.51 -45.83
CA ILE A 306 23.72 -16.21 -45.37
C ILE A 306 24.11 -15.15 -46.39
N LYS A 307 23.11 -14.51 -47.00
CA LYS A 307 23.25 -13.30 -47.81
C LYS A 307 23.28 -12.08 -46.88
N PHE A 308 24.45 -11.47 -46.72
CA PHE A 308 24.63 -10.35 -45.84
C PHE A 308 24.70 -9.03 -46.63
N ARG A 309 23.70 -8.14 -46.44
CA ARG A 309 23.64 -6.84 -47.16
C ARG A 309 23.68 -6.99 -48.67
N TYR A 310 23.13 -8.06 -49.16
CA TYR A 310 23.14 -8.41 -50.59
C TYR A 310 22.17 -7.52 -51.36
N SER A 311 22.59 -6.93 -52.49
CA SER A 311 21.81 -5.91 -53.19
C SER A 311 21.23 -6.34 -54.56
N ASN A 312 21.52 -7.52 -55.06
CA ASN A 312 21.21 -7.88 -56.45
C ASN A 312 20.61 -9.31 -56.61
N ASN A 313 19.97 -9.54 -57.75
CA ASN A 313 19.17 -10.73 -58.06
C ASN A 313 19.96 -11.94 -58.60
N VAL A 314 21.15 -11.75 -59.19
CA VAL A 314 22.01 -12.84 -59.69
C VAL A 314 23.10 -13.05 -58.65
N ASP A 315 23.10 -14.19 -57.99
CA ASP A 315 24.05 -14.42 -56.92
C ASP A 315 24.60 -15.83 -56.92
N SER A 316 25.90 -15.92 -56.77
CA SER A 316 26.65 -17.15 -56.68
C SER A 316 26.29 -18.01 -55.49
N ILE A 317 25.76 -17.40 -54.42
CA ILE A 317 25.24 -18.12 -53.24
C ILE A 317 24.00 -18.92 -53.62
N THR A 318 23.08 -18.33 -54.39
CA THR A 318 21.88 -19.05 -54.85
C THR A 318 22.25 -20.19 -55.77
N SER A 319 23.18 -20.00 -56.75
CA SER A 319 23.69 -21.08 -57.59
C SER A 319 24.35 -22.19 -56.77
N LEU A 320 25.21 -21.83 -55.80
CA LEU A 320 25.87 -22.80 -54.95
C LEU A 320 24.84 -23.60 -54.13
N GLN A 321 23.87 -22.93 -53.53
CA GLN A 321 22.81 -23.58 -52.76
C GLN A 321 21.97 -24.53 -53.63
N TYR A 322 21.64 -24.07 -54.87
CA TYR A 322 20.93 -24.88 -55.83
C TYR A 322 21.70 -26.17 -56.20
N TYR A 323 23.00 -26.09 -56.52
CA TYR A 323 23.81 -27.25 -56.87
C TYR A 323 24.07 -28.18 -55.72
N ILE A 324 24.27 -27.66 -54.49
CA ILE A 324 24.34 -28.49 -53.27
C ILE A 324 23.06 -29.31 -53.12
N ARG A 325 21.88 -28.67 -53.27
CA ARG A 325 20.58 -29.36 -53.21
C ARG A 325 20.39 -30.32 -54.34
N TYR A 326 20.88 -29.99 -55.55
CA TYR A 326 20.79 -30.86 -56.72
C TYR A 326 21.59 -32.15 -56.51
N HIS A 327 22.80 -32.07 -55.99
CA HIS A 327 23.68 -33.21 -55.73
C HIS A 327 23.40 -33.96 -54.46
N ASN A 328 22.72 -33.32 -53.46
CA ASN A 328 22.27 -33.96 -52.25
C ASN A 328 20.96 -33.30 -51.70
N SER A 329 19.84 -33.85 -52.16
CA SER A 329 18.52 -33.33 -51.81
C SER A 329 18.05 -33.74 -50.40
N SER A 330 18.76 -34.63 -49.72
CA SER A 330 18.36 -35.18 -48.42
C SER A 330 18.80 -34.35 -47.23
N ILE A 331 19.77 -33.43 -47.41
CA ILE A 331 20.31 -32.61 -46.32
C ILE A 331 19.51 -31.32 -46.10
N PRO A 332 19.40 -30.85 -44.90
CA PRO A 332 18.95 -29.50 -44.62
C PRO A 332 19.77 -28.47 -45.40
N ASN A 333 19.08 -27.62 -46.16
CA ASN A 333 19.69 -26.71 -47.08
C ASN A 333 18.85 -25.43 -47.16
N GLU A 334 19.38 -24.30 -46.71
CA GLU A 334 18.61 -23.06 -46.56
C GLU A 334 19.48 -21.83 -46.86
N ILE A 335 18.87 -20.82 -47.51
CA ILE A 335 19.42 -19.49 -47.66
C ILE A 335 18.71 -18.52 -46.71
N LEU A 336 19.47 -17.81 -45.91
CA LEU A 336 19.02 -16.76 -45.01
C LEU A 336 19.52 -15.40 -45.52
N SER A 337 18.84 -14.33 -45.12
CA SER A 337 19.22 -12.97 -45.48
C SER A 337 19.32 -12.09 -44.25
N ALA A 338 20.33 -11.24 -44.16
CA ALA A 338 20.55 -10.30 -43.08
C ALA A 338 20.97 -8.92 -43.58
N ASN A 339 20.35 -7.86 -43.10
CA ASN A 339 20.64 -6.48 -43.49
C ASN A 339 21.26 -5.62 -42.36
N ASN A 340 21.30 -6.14 -41.14
CA ASN A 340 21.92 -5.50 -39.99
C ASN A 340 22.54 -6.55 -39.05
N GLU A 341 23.21 -6.10 -38.00
CA GLU A 341 23.91 -7.00 -37.05
C GLU A 341 22.94 -7.95 -36.33
N ASP A 342 21.75 -7.49 -35.93
CA ASP A 342 20.77 -8.33 -35.22
C ASP A 342 20.23 -9.43 -36.16
N GLN A 343 19.85 -9.09 -37.37
CA GLN A 343 19.41 -10.08 -38.38
C GLN A 343 20.52 -11.08 -38.72
N LEU A 344 21.78 -10.65 -38.75
CA LEU A 344 22.90 -11.56 -39.00
C LEU A 344 23.04 -12.55 -37.83
N ARG A 345 22.88 -12.06 -36.61
CA ARG A 345 22.85 -12.88 -35.38
C ARG A 345 21.69 -13.88 -35.39
N ASP A 346 20.49 -13.41 -35.76
CA ASP A 346 19.29 -14.25 -35.85
C ASP A 346 19.46 -15.33 -36.95
N SER A 347 20.12 -15.01 -38.08
CA SER A 347 20.42 -15.98 -39.13
C SER A 347 21.36 -17.08 -38.65
N PHE A 348 22.44 -16.73 -37.97
CA PHE A 348 23.34 -17.72 -37.38
C PHE A 348 22.66 -18.56 -36.34
N LYS A 349 21.82 -17.91 -35.51
CA LYS A 349 21.07 -18.61 -34.48
C LYS A 349 20.07 -19.60 -35.12
N ASN A 350 19.32 -19.21 -36.14
CA ASN A 350 18.41 -20.09 -36.86
C ASN A 350 19.15 -21.34 -37.36
N ILE A 351 20.38 -21.17 -37.86
CA ILE A 351 21.23 -22.29 -38.32
C ILE A 351 21.62 -23.16 -37.11
N THR A 352 22.10 -22.59 -36.01
CA THR A 352 22.52 -23.36 -34.83
C THR A 352 21.37 -24.13 -34.20
N ASP A 353 20.18 -23.55 -34.18
CA ASP A 353 18.98 -24.23 -33.68
C ASP A 353 18.62 -25.48 -34.54
N LYS A 354 19.06 -25.53 -35.79
CA LYS A 354 18.84 -26.66 -36.71
C LYS A 354 19.95 -27.69 -36.67
N ILE A 355 21.17 -27.32 -36.40
CA ILE A 355 22.33 -28.22 -36.45
C ILE A 355 22.76 -28.79 -35.13
N LEU A 356 22.47 -28.06 -34.04
CA LEU A 356 22.68 -28.55 -32.68
C LEU A 356 21.49 -29.42 -32.28
N PRO A 357 21.72 -30.54 -31.54
CA PRO A 357 20.60 -31.25 -30.95
C PRO A 357 19.96 -30.33 -29.93
N LEU A 358 18.82 -29.81 -30.31
CA LEU A 358 18.05 -28.93 -29.40
C LEU A 358 17.54 -29.76 -28.25
N GLY A 359 18.04 -29.46 -27.08
CA GLY A 359 17.44 -29.85 -25.85
C GLY A 359 16.00 -29.30 -25.73
N VAL A 360 15.51 -29.17 -24.54
CA VAL A 360 14.20 -28.54 -24.29
C VAL A 360 14.27 -27.05 -24.64
N HIS A 361 13.40 -26.60 -25.52
CA HIS A 361 13.31 -25.21 -26.00
C HIS A 361 11.84 -24.75 -26.09
N HIS A 362 11.57 -23.49 -26.42
CA HIS A 362 10.20 -22.90 -26.42
C HIS A 362 9.47 -23.18 -25.14
N VAL A 363 10.17 -22.99 -24.01
CA VAL A 363 9.63 -23.30 -22.69
C VAL A 363 8.68 -22.20 -22.23
N THR A 364 7.52 -22.62 -21.75
CA THR A 364 6.58 -21.73 -21.06
C THR A 364 6.18 -22.37 -19.73
N ILE A 365 6.49 -21.74 -18.62
CA ILE A 365 6.03 -22.14 -17.29
C ILE A 365 4.80 -21.32 -16.95
N LYS A 366 3.71 -22.00 -16.63
CA LYS A 366 2.41 -21.39 -16.31
C LYS A 366 1.96 -21.82 -14.92
N ASP A 367 1.53 -20.86 -14.12
CA ASP A 367 0.93 -21.09 -12.80
C ASP A 367 -0.41 -20.36 -12.68
N VAL A 368 -1.46 -21.09 -12.34
CA VAL A 368 -2.78 -20.53 -12.04
C VAL A 368 -2.93 -20.48 -10.53
N LEU A 369 -2.84 -19.30 -9.98
CA LEU A 369 -2.95 -19.07 -8.54
C LEU A 369 -4.34 -19.45 -8.03
N SER A 370 -4.41 -19.95 -6.81
CA SER A 370 -5.70 -20.13 -6.13
C SER A 370 -6.28 -18.79 -5.67
N LYS A 371 -7.55 -18.77 -5.33
CA LYS A 371 -8.21 -17.60 -4.72
C LYS A 371 -7.61 -17.18 -3.37
N TYR A 372 -6.77 -18.02 -2.76
CA TYR A 372 -6.18 -17.81 -1.44
C TYR A 372 -4.85 -17.06 -1.46
N VAL A 373 -4.25 -16.89 -2.62
CA VAL A 373 -3.04 -16.07 -2.80
C VAL A 373 -3.28 -14.96 -3.81
N GLN A 374 -2.58 -13.87 -3.65
CA GLN A 374 -2.60 -12.72 -4.57
C GLN A 374 -1.20 -12.23 -4.86
N LEU A 375 -0.99 -11.67 -6.03
CA LEU A 375 0.25 -10.99 -6.37
C LEU A 375 0.43 -9.75 -5.49
N LEU A 376 1.68 -9.41 -5.20
CA LEU A 376 1.99 -8.17 -4.52
C LEU A 376 1.70 -6.96 -5.42
N PRO A 377 1.19 -5.85 -4.87
CA PRO A 377 0.84 -4.66 -5.66
C PRO A 377 2.09 -3.97 -6.25
N ASN A 378 1.87 -3.17 -7.28
CA ASN A 378 2.86 -2.26 -7.88
C ASN A 378 4.14 -2.96 -8.39
N GLY A 379 4.01 -4.16 -8.96
CA GLY A 379 5.14 -4.89 -9.51
C GLY A 379 6.10 -5.50 -8.47
N SER A 380 5.75 -5.44 -7.17
CA SER A 380 6.59 -5.96 -6.08
C SER A 380 6.64 -7.49 -6.01
N SER A 381 5.99 -8.22 -6.94
CA SER A 381 6.03 -9.68 -7.00
C SER A 381 7.39 -10.24 -7.43
N ASP A 382 8.29 -9.40 -7.96
CA ASP A 382 9.70 -9.73 -8.21
C ASP A 382 9.86 -11.03 -9.02
N PHE A 383 9.29 -11.04 -10.25
CA PHE A 383 9.37 -12.18 -11.15
C PHE A 383 10.80 -12.38 -11.66
N ARG A 384 11.31 -13.59 -11.52
CA ARG A 384 12.63 -13.96 -12.04
C ARG A 384 12.69 -15.45 -12.35
N VAL A 385 13.52 -15.81 -13.31
CA VAL A 385 13.94 -17.20 -13.52
C VAL A 385 15.41 -17.30 -13.13
N VAL A 386 15.71 -18.24 -12.26
CA VAL A 386 17.08 -18.54 -11.81
C VAL A 386 17.49 -19.88 -12.42
N LYS A 387 18.60 -19.89 -13.15
CA LYS A 387 19.28 -21.10 -13.61
C LYS A 387 20.27 -21.54 -12.54
N GLU A 388 20.18 -22.79 -12.15
CA GLU A 388 21.04 -23.43 -11.15
C GLU A 388 21.74 -24.63 -11.78
N LYS A 389 23.08 -24.68 -11.74
CA LYS A 389 23.88 -25.79 -12.23
C LYS A 389 25.20 -25.87 -11.50
N ASP A 390 25.60 -27.07 -11.08
CA ASP A 390 26.91 -27.36 -10.47
C ASP A 390 27.28 -26.41 -9.31
N GLY A 391 26.28 -26.04 -8.49
CA GLY A 391 26.45 -25.14 -7.35
C GLY A 391 26.53 -23.65 -7.72
N SER A 392 26.47 -23.31 -8.99
CA SER A 392 26.32 -21.93 -9.47
C SER A 392 24.87 -21.56 -9.73
N SER A 393 24.51 -20.27 -9.58
CA SER A 393 23.20 -19.75 -9.92
C SER A 393 23.33 -18.42 -10.66
N GLU A 394 22.52 -18.23 -11.69
CA GLU A 394 22.40 -16.97 -12.41
C GLU A 394 20.94 -16.64 -12.69
N THR A 395 20.59 -15.36 -12.64
CA THR A 395 19.25 -14.91 -13.04
C THR A 395 19.23 -14.62 -14.52
N LEU A 396 18.24 -15.18 -15.23
CA LEU A 396 18.07 -14.94 -16.66
C LEU A 396 17.68 -13.48 -16.93
N SER A 397 18.18 -12.93 -18.03
CA SER A 397 17.86 -11.59 -18.49
C SER A 397 16.44 -11.50 -19.10
N ASN A 398 15.90 -10.29 -19.23
CA ASN A 398 14.62 -10.06 -19.92
C ASN A 398 14.63 -10.41 -21.41
N GLU A 399 15.79 -10.57 -22.02
CA GLU A 399 15.93 -11.08 -23.41
C GLU A 399 15.78 -12.61 -23.45
N GLN A 400 16.06 -13.30 -22.34
CA GLN A 400 15.99 -14.76 -22.24
C GLN A 400 14.63 -15.25 -21.75
N VAL A 401 13.95 -14.46 -20.89
CA VAL A 401 12.63 -14.79 -20.35
C VAL A 401 11.78 -13.55 -20.15
N THR A 402 10.50 -13.63 -20.49
CA THR A 402 9.50 -12.58 -20.25
C THR A 402 8.40 -13.11 -19.35
N PHE A 403 7.73 -12.22 -18.63
CA PHE A 403 6.67 -12.57 -17.68
C PHE A 403 5.37 -11.90 -18.08
N GLU A 404 4.29 -12.66 -18.01
CA GLU A 404 2.94 -12.16 -18.23
C GLU A 404 2.03 -12.56 -17.10
N THR A 405 1.07 -11.69 -16.78
CA THR A 405 0.00 -11.99 -15.84
C THR A 405 -1.35 -11.73 -16.48
N LYS A 406 -2.28 -12.67 -16.32
CA LYS A 406 -3.65 -12.57 -16.86
C LYS A 406 -4.63 -12.96 -15.76
N THR A 407 -5.81 -12.35 -15.76
CA THR A 407 -6.91 -12.79 -14.89
C THR A 407 -7.89 -13.60 -15.74
N SER A 408 -8.21 -14.81 -15.30
CA SER A 408 -9.16 -15.69 -15.98
C SER A 408 -10.59 -15.18 -15.82
N SER A 409 -11.53 -15.77 -16.57
CA SER A 409 -12.97 -15.51 -16.41
C SER A 409 -13.51 -15.89 -15.02
N GLU A 410 -12.82 -16.79 -14.31
CA GLU A 410 -13.12 -17.18 -12.93
C GLU A 410 -12.50 -16.25 -11.88
N GLY A 411 -11.82 -15.17 -12.31
CA GLY A 411 -11.15 -14.22 -11.43
C GLY A 411 -9.81 -14.72 -10.86
N LEU A 412 -9.28 -15.86 -11.33
CA LEU A 412 -7.99 -16.39 -10.89
C LEU A 412 -6.86 -15.75 -11.67
N VAL A 413 -5.75 -15.50 -11.00
CA VAL A 413 -4.55 -14.93 -11.62
C VAL A 413 -3.71 -16.05 -12.20
N GLU A 414 -3.37 -15.92 -13.48
CA GLU A 414 -2.43 -16.76 -14.19
C GLU A 414 -1.10 -16.01 -14.34
N VAL A 415 -0.01 -16.63 -13.94
CA VAL A 415 1.36 -16.16 -14.10
C VAL A 415 2.03 -17.05 -15.14
N THR A 416 2.65 -16.42 -16.14
CA THR A 416 3.35 -17.13 -17.22
C THR A 416 4.76 -16.59 -17.35
N ALA A 417 5.76 -17.49 -17.38
CA ALA A 417 7.13 -17.19 -17.76
C ALA A 417 7.39 -17.79 -19.13
N ASN A 418 7.59 -16.94 -20.13
CA ASN A 418 7.87 -17.32 -21.51
C ASN A 418 9.37 -17.19 -21.76
N PHE A 419 10.04 -18.31 -21.95
CA PHE A 419 11.43 -18.30 -22.40
C PHE A 419 11.49 -17.82 -23.85
N SER A 420 12.54 -17.09 -24.20
CA SER A 420 12.78 -16.68 -25.57
C SER A 420 12.72 -17.90 -26.51
N PRO A 421 12.06 -17.81 -27.66
CA PRO A 421 12.00 -18.94 -28.62
C PRO A 421 13.36 -19.53 -28.94
N ASN A 422 14.36 -18.72 -28.81
CA ASN A 422 15.75 -19.04 -29.11
C ASN A 422 16.55 -19.54 -27.89
N TYR A 423 15.93 -19.66 -26.73
CA TYR A 423 16.59 -20.13 -25.53
C TYR A 423 16.35 -21.64 -25.34
N SER A 424 17.43 -22.41 -25.31
CA SER A 424 17.37 -23.85 -25.01
C SER A 424 17.83 -24.09 -23.59
N LEU A 425 17.12 -24.98 -22.87
CA LEU A 425 17.54 -25.39 -21.55
C LEU A 425 18.84 -26.18 -21.64
N GLU A 426 19.77 -25.87 -20.79
CA GLU A 426 21.03 -26.58 -20.67
C GLU A 426 20.82 -27.92 -19.98
N ASP A 427 21.48 -28.97 -20.49
CA ASP A 427 21.35 -30.31 -19.95
C ASP A 427 21.73 -30.40 -18.47
N GLY A 428 20.86 -30.96 -17.65
CA GLY A 428 21.00 -31.10 -16.22
C GLY A 428 20.88 -29.80 -15.41
N ALA A 429 20.71 -28.65 -16.04
CA ALA A 429 20.46 -27.39 -15.33
C ALA A 429 19.00 -27.31 -14.87
N ARG A 430 18.81 -26.73 -13.68
CA ARG A 430 17.50 -26.47 -13.06
C ARG A 430 17.11 -25.01 -13.27
N TYR A 431 15.97 -24.76 -13.89
CA TYR A 431 15.43 -23.42 -14.12
C TYR A 431 14.24 -23.18 -13.20
N VAL A 432 14.34 -22.20 -12.33
CA VAL A 432 13.35 -21.94 -11.29
C VAL A 432 12.68 -20.59 -11.52
N LEU A 433 11.40 -20.61 -11.90
CA LEU A 433 10.56 -19.40 -11.84
C LEU A 433 10.29 -19.09 -10.36
N LYS A 434 10.64 -17.90 -9.92
CA LYS A 434 10.40 -17.41 -8.56
C LYS A 434 9.62 -16.10 -8.61
N PHE A 435 8.65 -15.98 -7.74
CA PHE A 435 7.90 -14.72 -7.56
C PHE A 435 7.21 -14.67 -6.19
N LYS A 436 6.93 -13.45 -5.75
CA LYS A 436 6.35 -13.19 -4.43
C LYS A 436 4.84 -13.04 -4.50
N VAL A 437 4.16 -13.63 -3.53
CA VAL A 437 2.71 -13.56 -3.35
C VAL A 437 2.39 -13.23 -1.89
N ALA A 438 1.16 -12.80 -1.64
CA ALA A 438 0.62 -12.64 -0.30
C ALA A 438 -0.64 -13.49 -0.11
N SER A 439 -0.99 -13.76 1.16
CA SER A 439 -2.33 -14.25 1.48
C SER A 439 -3.38 -13.29 0.91
N SER A 440 -4.37 -13.82 0.23
CA SER A 440 -5.52 -13.02 -0.21
C SER A 440 -6.47 -12.74 0.96
N GLN A 441 -7.42 -11.83 0.78
CA GLN A 441 -8.46 -11.63 1.79
C GLN A 441 -9.32 -12.89 1.99
N GLU A 442 -9.54 -13.68 0.96
CA GLU A 442 -10.24 -14.97 1.06
C GLU A 442 -9.53 -15.94 2.02
N ALA A 443 -8.19 -15.95 2.00
CA ALA A 443 -7.40 -16.77 2.92
C ALA A 443 -7.51 -16.29 4.37
N LEU A 444 -7.43 -14.98 4.58
CA LEU A 444 -7.55 -14.37 5.91
C LEU A 444 -8.95 -14.53 6.49
N ASP A 445 -9.99 -14.47 5.65
CA ASP A 445 -11.36 -14.71 6.04
C ASP A 445 -11.61 -16.21 6.36
N ALA A 446 -10.99 -17.09 5.58
CA ALA A 446 -11.11 -18.54 5.82
C ALA A 446 -10.49 -18.95 7.16
N ILE A 447 -9.28 -18.50 7.48
CA ILE A 447 -8.63 -18.84 8.76
C ILE A 447 -9.35 -18.20 9.96
N ALA A 448 -10.03 -17.07 9.77
CA ALA A 448 -10.88 -16.44 10.78
C ALA A 448 -12.23 -17.16 10.95
N GLY A 449 -12.57 -18.10 10.07
CA GLY A 449 -13.83 -18.83 10.07
C GLY A 449 -15.00 -18.07 9.42
N ASP A 450 -14.72 -17.00 8.67
CA ASP A 450 -15.73 -16.19 7.98
C ASP A 450 -16.11 -16.74 6.61
N LYS A 451 -15.25 -17.59 6.05
CA LYS A 451 -15.45 -18.30 4.78
C LYS A 451 -15.33 -19.80 5.00
N LYS A 452 -16.21 -20.54 4.37
CA LYS A 452 -16.15 -22.01 4.35
C LYS A 452 -15.31 -22.45 3.17
N LEU A 453 -14.44 -23.45 3.39
CA LEU A 453 -13.67 -24.08 2.33
C LEU A 453 -14.57 -24.92 1.43
N GLU A 454 -14.28 -24.92 0.14
CA GLU A 454 -14.85 -25.83 -0.85
C GLU A 454 -13.94 -27.06 -1.03
N ALA A 455 -14.46 -28.11 -1.64
CA ALA A 455 -13.67 -29.29 -1.93
C ALA A 455 -12.51 -28.95 -2.89
N GLY A 456 -11.27 -29.27 -2.48
CA GLY A 456 -10.07 -28.99 -3.26
C GLY A 456 -9.42 -27.64 -2.99
N ASP A 457 -9.89 -26.88 -2.00
CA ASP A 457 -9.28 -25.60 -1.58
C ASP A 457 -8.07 -25.77 -0.65
N ALA A 458 -8.04 -26.88 0.08
CA ALA A 458 -7.03 -27.16 1.09
C ALA A 458 -6.76 -28.66 1.21
N GLU A 459 -5.60 -29.01 1.72
CA GLU A 459 -5.27 -30.41 2.05
C GLU A 459 -6.11 -30.86 3.26
N GLY A 460 -6.91 -31.91 3.07
CA GLY A 460 -7.77 -32.43 4.12
C GLY A 460 -8.84 -31.46 4.64
N SER A 461 -9.17 -30.40 3.87
CA SER A 461 -10.06 -29.32 4.29
C SER A 461 -9.54 -28.53 5.52
N ASP A 462 -8.25 -28.52 5.74
CA ASP A 462 -7.58 -27.79 6.83
C ASP A 462 -7.26 -26.35 6.40
N VAL A 463 -7.82 -25.34 7.08
CA VAL A 463 -7.57 -23.91 6.82
C VAL A 463 -6.10 -23.50 7.03
N ASN A 464 -5.31 -24.33 7.74
CA ASN A 464 -3.88 -24.13 7.91
C ASN A 464 -3.05 -24.69 6.74
N LYS A 465 -3.70 -25.30 5.76
CA LYS A 465 -3.07 -25.97 4.61
C LYS A 465 -3.79 -25.62 3.31
N LEU A 466 -3.98 -24.33 3.06
CA LEU A 466 -4.60 -23.84 1.84
C LEU A 466 -3.67 -24.06 0.65
N TYR A 467 -4.20 -24.55 -0.47
CA TYR A 467 -3.42 -24.67 -1.70
C TYR A 467 -3.09 -23.30 -2.29
N SER A 468 -1.83 -23.12 -2.72
CA SER A 468 -1.35 -21.88 -3.30
C SER A 468 -1.79 -21.69 -4.76
N ASN A 469 -2.16 -22.77 -5.44
CA ASN A 469 -2.54 -22.72 -6.85
C ASN A 469 -3.70 -23.66 -7.19
N LYS A 470 -4.39 -23.36 -8.27
CA LYS A 470 -5.44 -24.19 -8.88
C LYS A 470 -4.82 -25.26 -9.79
N GLY A 471 -3.73 -24.91 -10.49
CA GLY A 471 -2.98 -25.79 -11.35
C GLY A 471 -1.72 -25.10 -11.84
N ALA A 472 -0.73 -25.88 -12.27
CA ALA A 472 0.47 -25.36 -12.89
C ALA A 472 0.95 -26.33 -13.96
N SER A 473 1.51 -25.83 -15.07
CA SER A 473 2.01 -26.63 -16.17
C SER A 473 3.25 -26.03 -16.80
N VAL A 474 4.02 -26.85 -17.47
CA VAL A 474 5.07 -26.42 -18.35
C VAL A 474 4.78 -26.92 -19.75
N THR A 475 4.90 -26.04 -20.72
CA THR A 475 4.89 -26.36 -22.16
C THR A 475 6.30 -26.21 -22.67
N TYR A 476 6.78 -27.18 -23.42
CA TYR A 476 8.11 -27.11 -24.06
C TYR A 476 8.11 -27.88 -25.36
N SER A 477 9.08 -27.54 -26.23
CA SER A 477 9.35 -28.28 -27.45
C SER A 477 10.71 -28.98 -27.35
N TYR A 478 10.88 -30.09 -28.06
CA TYR A 478 12.13 -30.83 -28.19
C TYR A 478 12.23 -31.49 -29.54
N GLY A 479 13.44 -31.86 -29.93
CA GLY A 479 13.71 -32.52 -31.22
C GLY A 479 14.21 -31.57 -32.30
N ILE A 480 14.66 -32.15 -33.43
CA ILE A 480 15.21 -31.47 -34.59
C ILE A 480 14.19 -31.65 -35.74
N GLY A 481 14.01 -30.60 -36.54
CA GLY A 481 13.18 -30.64 -37.75
C GLY A 481 11.68 -30.48 -37.50
N THR A 482 10.97 -31.51 -37.07
CA THR A 482 9.61 -31.43 -36.56
C THR A 482 9.67 -31.36 -35.04
N SER A 483 9.73 -30.18 -34.47
CA SER A 483 9.75 -30.06 -33.00
C SER A 483 8.45 -30.61 -32.41
N GLN A 484 8.61 -31.52 -31.45
CA GLN A 484 7.50 -32.06 -30.68
C GLN A 484 7.18 -31.10 -29.53
N THR A 485 5.93 -30.68 -29.39
CA THR A 485 5.49 -29.89 -28.26
C THR A 485 4.85 -30.79 -27.21
N LYS A 486 5.25 -30.61 -25.98
CA LYS A 486 4.76 -31.34 -24.82
C LYS A 486 4.21 -30.39 -23.77
N ILE A 487 3.17 -30.82 -23.09
CA ILE A 487 2.63 -30.15 -21.89
C ILE A 487 2.72 -31.14 -20.76
N LYS A 488 3.29 -30.72 -19.64
CA LYS A 488 3.36 -31.48 -18.39
C LYS A 488 2.83 -30.67 -17.23
N ASP A 489 1.98 -31.27 -16.42
CA ASP A 489 1.47 -30.63 -15.22
C ASP A 489 2.41 -30.88 -14.04
N TYR A 490 2.51 -29.89 -13.13
CA TYR A 490 3.16 -30.07 -11.84
C TYR A 490 2.27 -30.94 -10.95
N SER A 491 2.83 -32.01 -10.44
CA SER A 491 2.14 -32.91 -9.50
C SER A 491 2.05 -32.30 -8.09
N ASP A 492 3.00 -31.42 -7.76
CA ASP A 492 3.08 -30.82 -6.44
C ASP A 492 1.97 -29.78 -6.23
N LYS A 493 1.28 -29.92 -5.11
CA LYS A 493 0.25 -28.98 -4.66
C LYS A 493 0.68 -28.37 -3.34
N PRO A 494 1.59 -27.37 -3.38
CA PRO A 494 2.11 -26.79 -2.16
C PRO A 494 1.02 -26.05 -1.39
N THR A 495 1.05 -26.21 -0.08
CA THR A 495 0.14 -25.58 0.85
C THR A 495 0.83 -24.52 1.69
N PHE A 496 0.09 -23.54 2.14
CA PHE A 496 0.54 -22.51 3.05
C PHE A 496 -0.47 -22.26 4.15
N LYS A 497 -0.01 -21.68 5.24
CA LYS A 497 -0.85 -21.23 6.35
C LYS A 497 -0.90 -19.70 6.34
N PRO A 498 -2.08 -19.07 6.16
CA PRO A 498 -2.23 -17.64 6.42
C PRO A 498 -1.88 -17.31 7.87
N SER A 499 -1.51 -16.09 8.15
CA SER A 499 -1.27 -15.69 9.54
C SER A 499 -2.52 -15.85 10.40
N ASP A 500 -2.31 -16.20 11.64
CA ASP A 500 -3.41 -16.42 12.59
C ASP A 500 -4.31 -15.17 12.67
N PRO A 501 -5.62 -15.36 12.87
CA PRO A 501 -6.55 -14.26 13.04
C PRO A 501 -6.17 -13.39 14.23
N LEU A 502 -6.64 -12.17 14.23
CA LEU A 502 -6.44 -11.27 15.35
C LEU A 502 -7.23 -11.72 16.58
N THR A 503 -6.65 -11.48 17.72
CA THR A 503 -7.34 -11.37 19.02
C THR A 503 -7.39 -9.88 19.33
N VAL A 504 -8.61 -9.31 19.39
CA VAL A 504 -8.81 -7.87 19.58
C VAL A 504 -9.21 -7.60 21.03
N PRO A 505 -8.34 -7.02 21.86
CA PRO A 505 -8.63 -6.72 23.24
C PRO A 505 -9.67 -5.59 23.38
N VAL A 506 -10.51 -5.72 24.40
CA VAL A 506 -11.36 -4.63 24.89
C VAL A 506 -11.11 -4.47 26.40
N GLU A 507 -10.69 -3.28 26.80
CA GLU A 507 -10.49 -2.88 28.18
C GLU A 507 -11.61 -1.94 28.58
N VAL A 508 -12.30 -2.24 29.65
CA VAL A 508 -13.31 -1.35 30.27
C VAL A 508 -12.67 -0.66 31.44
N LYS A 509 -12.83 0.64 31.53
CA LYS A 509 -12.40 1.45 32.66
C LYS A 509 -13.56 2.21 33.25
N TRP A 510 -13.68 2.11 34.58
CA TRP A 510 -14.67 2.83 35.35
C TRP A 510 -14.00 4.02 36.03
N GLU A 511 -14.62 5.17 35.89
CA GLU A 511 -14.17 6.39 36.51
C GLU A 511 -15.37 7.00 37.27
N GLY A 512 -15.14 7.44 38.49
CA GLY A 512 -16.11 8.23 39.24
C GLY A 512 -16.28 9.61 38.61
N VAL A 513 -17.05 10.45 39.30
CA VAL A 513 -17.29 11.81 38.82
C VAL A 513 -15.97 12.57 38.71
N ASN A 514 -15.81 13.27 37.57
CA ASN A 514 -14.60 14.03 37.24
C ASN A 514 -13.31 13.18 37.23
N GLY A 515 -13.40 11.88 36.82
CA GLY A 515 -12.24 11.00 36.73
C GLY A 515 -11.71 10.49 38.08
N SER A 516 -12.50 10.62 39.17
CA SER A 516 -12.12 10.08 40.47
C SER A 516 -12.08 8.55 40.46
N SER A 517 -11.37 7.96 41.41
CA SER A 517 -11.33 6.51 41.60
C SER A 517 -12.54 5.94 42.32
N THR A 518 -13.48 6.80 42.80
CA THR A 518 -14.65 6.38 43.55
C THR A 518 -15.86 6.35 42.63
N VAL A 519 -16.38 5.17 42.35
CA VAL A 519 -17.61 4.94 41.61
C VAL A 519 -18.73 4.60 42.54
N THR A 520 -19.79 5.40 42.58
CA THR A 520 -20.96 5.23 43.46
C THR A 520 -22.22 4.80 42.70
N ALA A 521 -22.24 4.98 41.38
CA ALA A 521 -23.33 4.49 40.54
C ALA A 521 -23.27 2.96 40.40
N ASN A 522 -24.42 2.35 40.21
CA ASN A 522 -24.51 0.90 40.03
C ASN A 522 -23.86 0.43 38.72
N GLN A 523 -22.82 -0.37 38.82
CA GLN A 523 -22.23 -1.07 37.69
C GLN A 523 -23.06 -2.31 37.33
N PRO A 524 -23.26 -2.61 36.03
CA PRO A 524 -23.91 -3.86 35.61
C PRO A 524 -22.99 -5.04 35.92
N LYS A 525 -23.52 -6.26 35.94
CA LYS A 525 -22.73 -7.48 36.17
C LYS A 525 -21.88 -7.88 34.95
N ALA A 526 -22.30 -7.48 33.78
CA ALA A 526 -21.58 -7.72 32.51
C ALA A 526 -21.97 -6.67 31.49
N LEU A 527 -21.06 -6.49 30.52
CA LEU A 527 -21.23 -5.60 29.38
C LEU A 527 -21.02 -6.38 28.08
N ASP A 528 -21.99 -6.33 27.17
CA ASP A 528 -21.90 -6.98 25.88
C ASP A 528 -21.43 -6.01 24.81
N PHE A 529 -20.28 -6.31 24.23
CA PHE A 529 -19.65 -5.52 23.18
C PHE A 529 -19.85 -6.16 21.82
N LYS A 530 -20.00 -5.35 20.78
CA LYS A 530 -20.09 -5.78 19.40
C LYS A 530 -18.97 -5.13 18.58
N LEU A 531 -18.23 -5.96 17.83
CA LEU A 531 -17.23 -5.49 16.89
C LEU A 531 -17.88 -5.25 15.52
N ILE A 532 -17.59 -4.10 14.93
CA ILE A 532 -18.00 -3.74 13.57
C ILE A 532 -16.83 -4.02 12.63
N GLN A 533 -17.05 -4.77 11.56
CA GLN A 533 -16.10 -4.91 10.46
C GLN A 533 -16.47 -3.91 9.36
N LYS A 534 -15.57 -2.98 9.07
CA LYS A 534 -15.77 -1.97 8.01
C LYS A 534 -15.64 -2.59 6.62
N SER A 535 -16.49 -2.19 5.71
CA SER A 535 -16.41 -2.59 4.31
C SER A 535 -15.21 -1.95 3.61
N LYS A 536 -14.50 -2.71 2.75
CA LYS A 536 -13.33 -2.22 1.99
C LYS A 536 -13.66 -1.40 0.76
N SER A 537 -14.85 -1.54 0.19
CA SER A 537 -15.18 -1.01 -1.14
C SER A 537 -16.61 -0.45 -1.23
N GLY A 538 -17.02 0.36 -0.27
CA GLY A 538 -18.35 1.00 -0.31
C GLY A 538 -19.52 0.04 -0.11
N GLY A 539 -19.27 -1.20 0.32
CA GLY A 539 -20.29 -2.14 0.77
C GLY A 539 -20.83 -1.80 2.15
N THR A 540 -21.77 -2.58 2.64
CA THR A 540 -22.36 -2.40 3.98
C THR A 540 -21.43 -2.94 5.05
N ASP A 541 -21.24 -2.17 6.12
CA ASP A 541 -20.50 -2.58 7.31
C ASP A 541 -21.20 -3.75 8.02
N LYS A 542 -20.44 -4.69 8.57
CA LYS A 542 -21.01 -5.75 9.42
C LYS A 542 -21.06 -5.27 10.86
N ASN A 543 -22.23 -4.77 11.28
CA ASN A 543 -22.43 -4.12 12.60
C ASN A 543 -22.35 -5.07 13.81
N GLU A 544 -22.40 -6.38 13.56
CA GLU A 544 -22.26 -7.40 14.62
C GLU A 544 -21.32 -8.52 14.15
N TYR A 545 -20.12 -8.15 13.71
CA TYR A 545 -19.14 -9.09 13.16
C TYR A 545 -18.70 -10.14 14.20
N ARG A 546 -18.36 -9.68 15.41
CA ARG A 546 -18.04 -10.51 16.58
C ARG A 546 -18.68 -9.91 17.83
N LYS A 547 -18.92 -10.75 18.83
CA LYS A 547 -19.43 -10.36 20.15
C LYS A 547 -18.50 -10.86 21.24
N THR A 548 -18.37 -10.07 22.30
CA THR A 548 -17.71 -10.51 23.53
C THR A 548 -18.41 -9.88 24.72
N SER A 549 -18.33 -10.56 25.86
CA SER A 549 -18.88 -10.05 27.12
C SER A 549 -17.75 -9.80 28.11
N VAL A 550 -17.77 -8.64 28.74
CA VAL A 550 -16.85 -8.27 29.83
C VAL A 550 -17.61 -8.42 31.13
N GLY A 551 -17.21 -9.37 31.97
CA GLY A 551 -17.73 -9.48 33.31
C GLY A 551 -17.25 -8.30 34.18
N VAL A 552 -18.16 -7.66 34.93
CA VAL A 552 -17.86 -6.52 35.80
C VAL A 552 -17.92 -6.97 37.25
N LYS A 553 -16.85 -6.79 37.97
CA LYS A 553 -16.78 -7.06 39.42
C LYS A 553 -17.00 -5.78 40.21
N ALA A 554 -17.88 -5.85 41.19
CA ALA A 554 -18.17 -4.70 41.99
C ALA A 554 -16.90 -4.17 42.69
N GLY A 555 -16.63 -2.89 42.52
CA GLY A 555 -15.47 -2.20 43.09
C GLY A 555 -14.18 -2.29 42.27
N GLU A 556 -14.15 -3.08 41.21
CA GLU A 556 -13.03 -3.05 40.28
C GLU A 556 -13.19 -1.89 39.29
N LEU A 557 -12.08 -1.22 38.98
CA LEU A 557 -12.06 -0.06 38.10
C LEU A 557 -11.63 -0.40 36.69
N SER A 558 -11.13 -1.62 36.42
CA SER A 558 -10.73 -2.06 35.10
C SER A 558 -10.99 -3.54 34.93
N GLU A 559 -11.55 -3.88 33.78
CA GLU A 559 -11.81 -5.26 33.34
C GLU A 559 -11.43 -5.42 31.89
N THR A 560 -11.02 -6.62 31.50
CA THR A 560 -10.60 -6.92 30.13
C THR A 560 -11.32 -8.12 29.57
N SER A 561 -11.54 -8.13 28.28
CA SER A 561 -11.95 -9.26 27.45
C SER A 561 -11.35 -9.13 26.05
N HIS A 562 -11.70 -10.01 25.16
CA HIS A 562 -11.21 -9.94 23.79
C HIS A 562 -12.22 -10.56 22.81
N PHE A 563 -12.13 -10.13 21.56
CA PHE A 563 -12.77 -10.78 20.43
C PHE A 563 -11.78 -11.74 19.80
N GLU A 564 -12.16 -12.98 19.64
CA GLU A 564 -11.34 -14.00 19.01
C GLU A 564 -11.67 -14.17 17.53
N LYS A 565 -10.72 -14.75 16.76
CA LYS A 565 -10.88 -15.09 15.36
C LYS A 565 -11.31 -13.92 14.49
N VAL A 566 -10.69 -12.78 14.69
CA VAL A 566 -10.97 -11.57 13.92
C VAL A 566 -10.12 -11.58 12.66
N ALA A 567 -10.70 -11.47 11.47
CA ALA A 567 -9.98 -11.51 10.20
C ALA A 567 -9.04 -10.32 10.04
N LYS A 568 -7.80 -10.54 9.63
CA LYS A 568 -6.88 -9.47 9.28
C LYS A 568 -7.32 -8.72 8.01
N GLY A 569 -6.77 -7.53 7.81
CA GLY A 569 -6.95 -6.76 6.58
C GLY A 569 -8.20 -5.89 6.52
N TYR A 570 -9.00 -5.81 7.57
CA TYR A 570 -10.13 -4.89 7.70
C TYR A 570 -9.87 -3.82 8.76
N GLN A 571 -10.67 -2.77 8.73
CA GLN A 571 -10.79 -1.82 9.81
C GLN A 571 -11.93 -2.21 10.73
N TYR A 572 -11.77 -1.95 12.02
CA TYR A 572 -12.74 -2.33 13.04
C TYR A 572 -13.13 -1.15 13.89
N ASP A 573 -14.42 -1.08 14.26
CA ASP A 573 -14.97 -0.18 15.26
C ASP A 573 -15.69 -0.99 16.33
N LEU A 574 -15.94 -0.37 17.47
CA LEU A 574 -16.58 -0.99 18.62
C LEU A 574 -17.92 -0.32 18.95
N ILE A 575 -18.95 -1.13 19.13
CA ILE A 575 -20.19 -0.71 19.79
C ILE A 575 -20.10 -1.13 21.24
N ALA A 576 -20.04 -0.13 22.12
CA ALA A 576 -20.15 -0.29 23.58
C ALA A 576 -21.58 -0.02 24.04
N PRO A 577 -22.12 -0.81 24.97
CA PRO A 577 -23.46 -0.59 25.50
C PRO A 577 -23.55 0.72 26.31
N ASP A 578 -24.76 1.29 26.42
CA ASP A 578 -25.03 2.39 27.34
C ASP A 578 -25.24 1.83 28.74
N VAL A 579 -24.72 2.55 29.75
CA VAL A 579 -24.86 2.19 31.15
C VAL A 579 -25.53 3.36 31.86
N PRO A 580 -26.70 3.15 32.49
CA PRO A 580 -27.37 4.21 33.24
C PRO A 580 -26.47 4.82 34.33
N GLY A 581 -26.40 6.13 34.36
CA GLY A 581 -25.56 6.86 35.31
C GLY A 581 -24.12 7.08 34.87
N PHE A 582 -23.76 6.64 33.65
CA PHE A 582 -22.43 6.85 33.10
C PHE A 582 -22.51 7.46 31.70
N THR A 583 -21.53 8.27 31.36
CA THR A 583 -21.19 8.57 29.99
C THR A 583 -20.10 7.60 29.51
N LYS A 584 -20.06 7.29 28.21
CA LYS A 584 -19.03 6.41 27.64
C LYS A 584 -18.16 7.12 26.63
N GLU A 585 -16.89 6.79 26.61
CA GLU A 585 -15.92 7.17 25.60
C GLU A 585 -15.22 5.92 25.11
N VAL A 586 -15.20 5.70 23.77
CA VAL A 586 -14.51 4.57 23.15
C VAL A 586 -13.26 5.10 22.47
N LYS A 587 -12.11 4.59 22.88
CA LYS A 587 -10.82 4.89 22.23
C LYS A 587 -10.29 3.66 21.51
N LYS A 588 -9.96 3.82 20.24
CA LYS A 588 -9.24 2.82 19.45
C LYS A 588 -7.75 3.16 19.53
N GLU A 589 -6.94 2.21 19.94
CA GLU A 589 -5.49 2.29 19.98
C GLU A 589 -4.87 1.22 19.08
N GLY A 590 -3.57 1.35 18.77
CA GLY A 590 -2.87 0.44 17.89
C GLY A 590 -3.08 0.73 16.41
N THR A 591 -2.84 -0.28 15.60
CA THR A 591 -3.00 -0.20 14.14
C THR A 591 -4.23 -1.00 13.70
N ASP A 592 -4.65 -0.85 12.44
CA ASP A 592 -5.70 -1.71 11.88
C ASP A 592 -5.33 -3.19 11.88
N GLN A 593 -4.04 -3.52 11.90
CA GLN A 593 -3.53 -4.89 12.00
C GLN A 593 -3.50 -5.43 13.43
N SER A 594 -3.58 -4.55 14.42
CA SER A 594 -3.60 -4.90 15.84
C SER A 594 -4.37 -3.84 16.63
N PRO A 595 -5.69 -3.72 16.43
CA PRO A 595 -6.51 -2.76 17.13
C PRO A 595 -6.75 -3.21 18.59
N THR A 596 -6.79 -2.24 19.49
CA THR A 596 -7.20 -2.41 20.89
C THR A 596 -8.25 -1.37 21.20
N PHE A 597 -9.28 -1.74 21.90
CA PHE A 597 -10.33 -0.80 22.31
C PHE A 597 -10.28 -0.57 23.82
N LYS A 598 -10.31 0.70 24.21
CA LYS A 598 -10.49 1.12 25.60
C LYS A 598 -11.82 1.85 25.71
N VAL A 599 -12.64 1.42 26.65
CA VAL A 599 -13.96 2.00 26.89
C VAL A 599 -13.98 2.58 28.29
N PHE A 600 -14.09 3.89 28.37
CA PHE A 600 -14.18 4.61 29.63
C PHE A 600 -15.63 4.87 29.93
N TYR A 601 -16.09 4.38 31.07
CA TYR A 601 -17.38 4.72 31.64
C TYR A 601 -17.15 5.69 32.78
N ARG A 602 -17.51 6.96 32.57
CA ARG A 602 -17.38 8.02 33.60
C ARG A 602 -18.72 8.26 34.23
N GLN A 603 -18.76 8.17 35.53
CA GLN A 603 -19.99 8.45 36.32
C GLN A 603 -20.42 9.88 36.11
N LEU A 604 -21.68 10.06 35.81
CA LEU A 604 -22.30 11.35 35.63
C LEU A 604 -22.48 12.06 36.98
N PRO A 605 -22.27 13.38 37.06
CA PRO A 605 -22.42 14.15 38.26
C PRO A 605 -23.87 14.30 38.69
N SER A 606 -24.04 14.71 39.96
CA SER A 606 -25.34 14.98 40.59
C SER A 606 -25.38 16.40 41.15
N LEU A 607 -26.55 17.02 41.10
CA LEU A 607 -26.85 18.29 41.74
C LEU A 607 -27.72 18.05 42.97
N THR A 608 -27.20 18.35 44.17
CA THR A 608 -27.94 18.25 45.43
C THR A 608 -28.41 19.63 45.83
N ILE A 609 -29.68 19.76 46.17
CA ILE A 609 -30.29 21.00 46.62
C ILE A 609 -30.71 20.80 48.07
N ARG A 610 -30.22 21.70 48.96
CA ARG A 610 -30.49 21.66 50.41
C ARG A 610 -31.19 22.93 50.84
N LYS A 611 -32.16 22.79 51.73
CA LYS A 611 -32.91 23.91 52.28
C LYS A 611 -32.51 24.16 53.73
N ILE A 612 -32.20 25.44 54.09
CA ILE A 612 -31.86 25.88 55.44
C ILE A 612 -32.78 27.02 55.84
N LEU A 613 -33.21 27.01 57.08
CA LEU A 613 -33.92 28.14 57.72
C LEU A 613 -33.08 28.72 58.88
N VAL A 614 -33.06 30.05 58.97
CA VAL A 614 -32.33 30.79 59.99
C VAL A 614 -33.26 31.84 60.54
N PRO A 615 -33.54 31.81 61.82
CA PRO A 615 -33.24 30.77 62.85
C PRO A 615 -33.98 29.45 62.45
N GLU A 616 -33.49 28.35 63.02
CA GLU A 616 -34.06 27.01 62.74
C GLU A 616 -35.56 27.02 63.12
N ASP A 617 -36.39 26.48 62.30
CA ASP A 617 -37.82 26.39 62.40
C ASP A 617 -38.28 24.94 62.32
N THR A 618 -38.90 24.45 63.38
CA THR A 618 -39.38 23.07 63.46
C THR A 618 -40.82 22.92 62.98
N SER A 619 -41.39 23.94 62.36
CA SER A 619 -42.77 23.95 61.84
C SER A 619 -43.08 23.07 60.63
N ASN A 620 -42.11 22.38 60.12
CA ASN A 620 -42.22 21.60 58.91
C ASN A 620 -42.74 22.38 57.65
N LYS A 621 -42.51 23.69 57.66
CA LYS A 621 -42.91 24.54 56.53
C LYS A 621 -42.14 24.12 55.30
N SER A 622 -42.87 23.88 54.20
CA SER A 622 -42.30 23.52 52.90
C SER A 622 -42.11 24.73 52.00
N PHE A 623 -41.01 24.74 51.25
CA PHE A 623 -40.66 25.78 50.30
C PHE A 623 -40.47 25.15 48.92
N ASN A 624 -41.06 25.72 47.90
CA ASN A 624 -40.93 25.24 46.54
C ASN A 624 -39.68 25.81 45.89
N ILE A 625 -38.78 24.93 45.48
CA ILE A 625 -37.53 25.29 44.79
C ILE A 625 -37.67 24.97 43.36
N ASN A 626 -37.56 25.96 42.51
CA ASN A 626 -37.50 25.86 41.05
C ASN A 626 -36.07 25.59 40.59
N ILE A 627 -35.92 24.67 39.65
CA ILE A 627 -34.65 24.28 39.08
C ILE A 627 -34.79 24.43 37.58
N GLU A 628 -33.85 25.13 36.96
CA GLU A 628 -33.72 25.21 35.50
C GLU A 628 -32.44 24.49 35.10
N LEU A 629 -32.56 23.61 34.06
CA LEU A 629 -31.46 22.82 33.53
C LEU A 629 -31.39 22.98 32.04
N THR A 630 -30.20 23.31 31.51
CA THR A 630 -29.92 23.32 30.08
C THR A 630 -28.64 22.55 29.78
N ASP A 631 -28.50 22.03 28.57
CA ASP A 631 -27.26 21.44 28.12
C ASP A 631 -26.17 22.51 27.89
N LYS A 632 -25.01 22.10 27.47
CA LYS A 632 -23.88 23.02 27.20
C LYS A 632 -24.15 24.00 26.06
N GLU A 633 -25.07 23.67 25.15
CA GLU A 633 -25.58 24.53 24.10
C GLU A 633 -26.77 25.41 24.54
N ARG A 634 -27.16 25.38 25.82
CA ARG A 634 -28.29 26.12 26.39
C ARG A 634 -29.66 25.62 25.92
N ASN A 635 -29.81 24.40 25.44
CA ASN A 635 -31.10 23.80 25.15
C ASN A 635 -31.69 23.18 26.43
N PRO A 636 -33.04 23.20 26.62
CA PRO A 636 -33.70 22.60 27.77
C PRO A 636 -33.46 21.09 27.86
N ILE A 637 -33.04 20.61 29.01
CA ILE A 637 -32.88 19.17 29.26
C ILE A 637 -34.22 18.57 29.70
N ASN A 638 -34.54 17.39 29.17
CA ASN A 638 -35.71 16.61 29.56
C ASN A 638 -35.25 15.23 30.08
N GLY A 639 -35.91 14.73 31.11
CA GLY A 639 -35.57 13.42 31.67
C GLY A 639 -36.05 13.23 33.10
N THR A 640 -35.70 12.06 33.65
CA THR A 640 -35.88 11.78 35.05
C THR A 640 -34.51 11.54 35.66
N PHE A 641 -34.12 12.38 36.61
CA PHE A 641 -32.79 12.37 37.24
C PHE A 641 -32.95 12.00 38.70
N GLY A 642 -32.61 10.76 39.03
CA GLY A 642 -33.05 10.18 40.33
C GLY A 642 -34.54 9.96 40.33
N ASP A 643 -35.23 10.60 41.28
CA ASP A 643 -36.68 10.59 41.42
C ASP A 643 -37.34 11.90 40.90
N ILE A 644 -36.56 12.82 40.35
CA ILE A 644 -37.00 14.13 39.92
C ILE A 644 -37.21 14.15 38.39
N LYS A 645 -38.45 14.42 37.97
CA LYS A 645 -38.81 14.60 36.58
C LYS A 645 -38.55 16.04 36.16
N VAL A 646 -37.78 16.21 35.08
CA VAL A 646 -37.51 17.50 34.45
C VAL A 646 -38.22 17.53 33.12
N THR A 647 -38.99 18.59 32.88
CA THR A 647 -39.76 18.78 31.62
C THR A 647 -39.45 20.17 31.09
N ASN A 648 -39.09 20.24 29.82
CA ASN A 648 -38.69 21.49 29.20
C ASN A 648 -37.66 22.29 30.00
N GLY A 649 -36.65 21.59 30.52
CA GLY A 649 -35.58 22.17 31.30
C GLY A 649 -35.95 22.57 32.73
N ARG A 650 -37.16 22.27 33.20
CA ARG A 650 -37.66 22.76 34.51
C ARG A 650 -38.14 21.64 35.39
N ALA A 651 -37.83 21.80 36.67
CA ALA A 651 -38.38 21.00 37.78
C ALA A 651 -38.70 21.89 38.99
N GLN A 652 -39.65 21.47 39.82
CA GLN A 652 -39.96 22.11 41.10
C GLN A 652 -39.94 21.02 42.14
N ILE A 653 -39.23 21.30 43.26
CA ILE A 653 -39.13 20.37 44.38
C ILE A 653 -39.53 21.07 45.68
N PRO A 654 -40.41 20.47 46.51
CA PRO A 654 -40.71 20.98 47.83
C PRO A 654 -39.64 20.52 48.83
N LEU A 655 -39.08 21.46 49.63
CA LEU A 655 -38.08 21.16 50.63
C LEU A 655 -38.46 21.83 51.95
N THR A 656 -38.28 21.10 53.03
CA THR A 656 -38.38 21.63 54.45
C THR A 656 -36.98 21.89 54.96
N HIS A 657 -36.90 22.51 56.20
CA HIS A 657 -35.60 22.74 56.82
C HIS A 657 -34.74 21.48 56.90
N ASN A 658 -33.49 21.61 56.62
CA ASN A 658 -32.49 20.52 56.49
C ASN A 658 -32.79 19.38 55.48
N ALA A 659 -33.89 19.49 54.75
CA ALA A 659 -34.18 18.52 53.69
C ALA A 659 -33.28 18.78 52.49
N GLU A 660 -32.90 17.67 51.80
CA GLU A 660 -32.16 17.71 50.55
C GLU A 660 -32.78 16.78 49.52
N LYS A 661 -32.61 17.13 48.26
CA LYS A 661 -32.93 16.27 47.09
C LYS A 661 -31.86 16.40 46.04
N SER A 662 -31.56 15.27 45.37
CA SER A 662 -30.52 15.22 44.38
C SER A 662 -31.07 14.83 43.01
N LEU A 663 -30.79 15.65 42.01
CA LEU A 663 -30.88 15.23 40.61
C LEU A 663 -29.61 14.42 40.26
N LYS A 664 -29.78 13.10 40.07
CA LYS A 664 -28.67 12.16 39.88
C LYS A 664 -28.35 11.96 38.41
N TYR A 665 -27.07 11.85 38.11
CA TYR A 665 -26.58 11.45 36.80
C TYR A 665 -26.95 12.43 35.67
N LEU A 666 -26.78 13.72 35.95
CA LEU A 666 -26.93 14.78 34.94
C LEU A 666 -25.76 14.76 33.94
N PRO A 667 -26.00 15.07 32.68
CA PRO A 667 -24.91 15.18 31.70
C PRO A 667 -23.82 16.18 32.15
N TYR A 668 -22.55 15.89 31.85
CA TYR A 668 -21.47 16.86 32.05
C TYR A 668 -21.74 18.15 31.27
N GLY A 669 -21.44 19.29 31.87
CA GLY A 669 -21.70 20.61 31.30
C GLY A 669 -23.16 21.04 31.35
N THR A 670 -24.02 20.30 32.10
CA THR A 670 -25.37 20.79 32.39
C THR A 670 -25.25 22.10 33.14
N HIS A 671 -25.85 23.15 32.60
CA HIS A 671 -26.02 24.41 33.31
C HIS A 671 -27.25 24.34 34.15
N TYR A 672 -27.11 24.67 35.42
CA TYR A 672 -28.23 24.71 36.38
C TYR A 672 -28.42 26.09 36.94
N LYS A 673 -29.68 26.42 37.30
CA LYS A 673 -30.07 27.57 38.07
C LYS A 673 -31.12 27.14 39.09
N VAL A 674 -30.93 27.54 40.36
CA VAL A 674 -31.81 27.21 41.47
C VAL A 674 -32.41 28.48 42.04
N GLU A 675 -33.74 28.57 42.09
CA GLU A 675 -34.45 29.71 42.63
C GLU A 675 -35.62 29.24 43.50
N GLU A 676 -35.84 29.85 44.64
CA GLU A 676 -37.05 29.61 45.44
C GLU A 676 -38.24 30.32 44.80
N GLU A 677 -39.39 29.68 44.79
CA GLU A 677 -40.63 30.27 44.31
C GLU A 677 -40.99 31.51 45.13
N ALA A 678 -41.19 32.62 44.44
CA ALA A 678 -41.47 33.91 45.11
C ALA A 678 -42.63 33.86 46.10
N ALA A 679 -43.64 33.02 45.84
CA ALA A 679 -44.78 32.85 46.76
C ALA A 679 -44.42 32.20 48.09
N SER A 680 -43.36 31.39 48.12
CA SER A 680 -42.88 30.70 49.34
C SER A 680 -41.94 31.56 50.23
N THR A 681 -41.38 32.63 49.65
CA THR A 681 -40.38 33.49 50.29
C THR A 681 -41.00 34.58 51.24
N ASN A 682 -42.32 34.66 51.26
CA ASN A 682 -43.00 35.68 52.07
C ASN A 682 -42.57 35.64 53.58
N GLY A 683 -42.00 36.70 54.07
CA GLY A 683 -41.49 36.83 55.41
C GLY A 683 -40.03 36.38 55.60
N TYR A 684 -39.34 36.09 54.51
CA TYR A 684 -37.93 35.68 54.55
C TYR A 684 -37.09 36.49 53.57
N HIS A 685 -35.83 36.62 53.88
CA HIS A 685 -34.76 37.00 52.95
C HIS A 685 -34.03 35.72 52.48
N VAL A 686 -33.99 35.47 51.16
CA VAL A 686 -33.41 34.26 50.65
C VAL A 686 -31.99 34.55 50.15
N THR A 687 -31.08 33.68 50.53
CA THR A 687 -29.71 33.67 50.05
C THR A 687 -29.38 32.31 49.45
N TYR A 688 -28.42 32.29 48.53
CA TYR A 688 -28.04 31.07 47.81
C TYR A 688 -26.53 30.89 47.90
N GLU A 689 -26.13 29.64 48.08
CA GLU A 689 -24.77 29.19 47.78
C GLU A 689 -24.82 28.33 46.52
N ASN A 690 -23.94 28.56 45.55
CA ASN A 690 -23.93 27.87 44.26
C ASN A 690 -25.31 27.89 43.57
N GLN A 691 -25.90 29.08 43.43
CA GLN A 691 -27.22 29.28 42.85
C GLN A 691 -27.30 28.81 41.41
N GLU A 692 -26.23 29.06 40.61
CA GLU A 692 -26.11 28.69 39.24
C GLU A 692 -24.68 28.27 38.90
N GLY A 693 -24.52 27.41 37.87
CA GLY A 693 -23.22 26.95 37.47
C GLY A 693 -23.30 25.86 36.39
N ASP A 694 -22.14 25.44 35.91
CA ASP A 694 -22.01 24.35 34.98
C ASP A 694 -21.51 23.09 35.72
N LEU A 695 -22.27 21.99 35.57
CA LEU A 695 -22.08 20.78 36.36
C LEU A 695 -20.95 19.91 35.73
N ASN A 696 -19.75 20.01 36.23
CA ASN A 696 -18.60 19.21 35.85
C ASN A 696 -18.13 18.24 36.97
N LYS A 697 -18.72 18.33 38.11
CA LYS A 697 -18.54 17.48 39.32
C LYS A 697 -19.84 17.47 40.09
N ASP A 698 -19.92 16.64 41.15
CA ASP A 698 -21.04 16.73 42.09
C ASP A 698 -21.07 18.12 42.69
N GLU A 699 -22.22 18.77 42.64
CA GLU A 699 -22.44 20.11 43.18
C GLU A 699 -23.58 20.10 44.19
N SER A 700 -23.48 21.02 45.14
CA SER A 700 -24.52 21.26 46.14
C SER A 700 -24.93 22.73 46.13
N SER A 701 -26.20 22.98 45.87
CA SER A 701 -26.81 24.30 45.99
C SER A 701 -27.57 24.41 47.32
N ILE A 702 -27.24 25.43 48.09
CA ILE A 702 -27.92 25.65 49.41
C ILE A 702 -28.80 26.87 49.30
N VAL A 703 -30.09 26.70 49.63
CA VAL A 703 -31.09 27.76 49.66
C VAL A 703 -31.38 28.07 51.14
N THR A 704 -30.95 29.25 51.60
CA THR A 704 -31.13 29.67 53.00
C THR A 704 -32.14 30.77 53.06
N ASN A 705 -33.19 30.53 53.82
CA ASN A 705 -34.20 31.54 54.16
C ASN A 705 -33.92 32.15 55.58
N HIS A 706 -33.57 33.39 55.57
CA HIS A 706 -33.44 34.20 56.84
C HIS A 706 -34.77 34.84 57.09
N LYS A 707 -35.39 34.48 58.25
CA LYS A 707 -36.65 35.09 58.65
C LYS A 707 -36.47 36.60 58.87
N LEU A 708 -37.29 37.37 58.19
CA LEU A 708 -37.23 38.80 58.33
C LEU A 708 -37.59 39.22 59.80
N PRO A 709 -36.75 40.08 60.34
CA PRO A 709 -36.95 40.50 61.77
C PRO A 709 -38.17 41.41 61.97
N SER A 710 -38.60 41.48 63.18
CA SER A 710 -39.58 42.44 63.61
C SER A 710 -38.98 43.42 64.67
N LEU A 711 -39.49 44.60 64.68
CA LEU A 711 -39.20 45.59 65.73
C LEU A 711 -40.47 45.86 66.57
N SER A 712 -40.39 45.58 67.86
CA SER A 712 -41.40 45.89 68.74
C SER A 712 -41.03 47.17 69.52
N VAL A 713 -41.91 48.20 69.57
CA VAL A 713 -41.66 49.43 70.34
C VAL A 713 -42.79 49.61 71.36
N THR A 714 -42.43 49.54 72.59
CA THR A 714 -43.38 49.62 73.75
C THR A 714 -43.30 50.99 74.38
N LYS A 715 -44.47 51.57 74.54
CA LYS A 715 -44.60 52.83 75.29
C LYS A 715 -44.95 52.56 76.75
N LYS A 716 -44.09 53.03 77.67
CA LYS A 716 -44.36 53.01 79.15
C LYS A 716 -44.57 54.43 79.63
N VAL A 717 -45.56 54.60 80.55
CA VAL A 717 -45.79 55.88 81.20
C VAL A 717 -45.83 55.60 82.66
N THR A 718 -44.96 56.30 83.46
CA THR A 718 -44.79 56.12 84.88
C THR A 718 -44.77 57.45 85.56
N GLY A 719 -44.92 57.42 86.87
CA GLY A 719 -44.89 58.61 87.74
C GLY A 719 -46.23 59.06 88.24
N VAL A 720 -46.21 59.55 89.43
CA VAL A 720 -47.41 59.98 90.18
C VAL A 720 -48.21 61.06 89.49
N PHE A 721 -47.55 61.92 88.72
CA PHE A 721 -48.18 63.05 87.99
C PHE A 721 -48.35 62.78 86.51
N ALA A 722 -48.14 61.55 86.10
CA ALA A 722 -48.22 61.16 84.67
C ALA A 722 -49.68 61.09 84.22
N ASN A 723 -49.97 61.71 83.06
CA ASN A 723 -51.23 61.49 82.37
C ASN A 723 -51.21 60.19 81.61
N LEU A 724 -51.85 59.18 82.15
CA LEU A 724 -51.85 57.81 81.62
C LEU A 724 -52.73 57.66 80.32
N LEU A 725 -53.58 58.68 80.05
CA LEU A 725 -54.38 58.70 78.80
C LEU A 725 -53.72 59.48 77.66
N LYS A 726 -52.58 60.10 77.94
CA LYS A 726 -51.86 60.89 76.94
C LYS A 726 -51.26 60.02 75.86
N SER A 727 -51.42 60.40 74.59
CA SER A 727 -50.74 59.84 73.51
C SER A 727 -49.39 60.50 73.29
N PHE A 728 -48.37 59.68 72.89
CA PHE A 728 -47.00 60.13 72.74
C PHE A 728 -46.57 59.72 71.29
N LYS A 729 -46.03 60.68 70.47
CA LYS A 729 -45.63 60.44 69.17
C LYS A 729 -44.25 59.87 69.11
N ILE A 730 -44.17 58.62 68.75
CA ILE A 730 -42.91 57.88 68.57
C ILE A 730 -42.51 57.91 67.12
N THR A 731 -41.27 58.26 66.85
CA THR A 731 -40.67 58.22 65.52
C THR A 731 -39.64 57.07 65.49
N ILE A 732 -39.77 56.26 64.49
CA ILE A 732 -38.88 55.14 64.22
C ILE A 732 -38.16 55.42 62.90
N ASN A 733 -36.84 55.45 62.99
CA ASN A 733 -36.01 55.59 61.80
C ASN A 733 -35.38 54.22 61.54
N ILE A 734 -35.39 53.85 60.25
CA ILE A 734 -34.73 52.58 59.75
C ILE A 734 -33.94 52.88 58.53
N ARG A 735 -32.71 52.38 58.54
CA ARG A 735 -31.84 52.32 57.36
C ARG A 735 -31.49 50.88 57.11
N ASP A 736 -31.41 50.52 55.84
CA ASP A 736 -31.01 49.17 55.46
C ASP A 736 -29.51 48.88 55.74
N ALA A 737 -29.05 47.67 55.45
CA ALA A 737 -27.67 47.27 55.68
C ALA A 737 -26.64 48.11 54.94
N GLN A 738 -27.05 48.84 53.91
CA GLN A 738 -26.24 49.71 53.04
C GLN A 738 -26.38 51.18 53.45
N ASN A 739 -26.98 51.40 54.59
CA ASN A 739 -27.24 52.72 55.15
C ASN A 739 -28.21 53.62 54.35
N SER A 740 -28.98 52.99 53.42
CA SER A 740 -30.00 53.71 52.65
C SER A 740 -31.30 53.83 53.53
N PRO A 741 -32.04 54.95 53.44
CA PRO A 741 -33.24 55.12 54.18
C PRO A 741 -34.35 54.18 53.73
N LEU A 742 -34.99 53.53 54.71
CA LEU A 742 -36.09 52.58 54.41
C LEU A 742 -37.31 53.33 53.84
N ASN A 743 -37.90 52.81 52.79
CA ASN A 743 -39.12 53.34 52.17
C ASN A 743 -40.12 52.21 52.01
N GLY A 744 -41.41 52.51 52.17
CA GLY A 744 -42.48 51.53 51.93
C GLY A 744 -43.42 51.36 53.10
N THR A 745 -44.45 50.56 52.90
CA THR A 745 -45.44 50.26 53.89
C THR A 745 -45.20 48.90 54.53
N TYR A 746 -45.01 48.80 55.80
CA TYR A 746 -44.71 47.55 56.48
C TYR A 746 -45.94 47.14 57.33
N ASN A 747 -46.21 45.83 57.37
CA ASN A 747 -47.24 45.33 58.28
C ASN A 747 -46.87 45.56 59.70
N ALA A 748 -47.82 46.03 60.48
CA ALA A 748 -47.62 46.27 61.92
C ALA A 748 -48.85 45.83 62.76
N THR A 749 -48.65 45.68 64.05
CA THR A 749 -49.74 45.44 64.93
C THR A 749 -49.57 46.41 66.15
N VAL A 750 -50.64 47.03 66.61
CA VAL A 750 -50.66 47.77 67.85
C VAL A 750 -51.53 47.00 68.81
N ASN A 751 -50.92 46.46 69.90
CA ASN A 751 -51.60 45.59 70.86
C ASN A 751 -52.40 44.45 70.14
N ASN A 752 -51.75 43.74 69.22
CA ASN A 752 -52.30 42.66 68.41
C ASN A 752 -53.39 43.08 67.38
N LYS A 753 -53.71 44.37 67.27
CA LYS A 753 -54.65 44.86 66.26
C LYS A 753 -53.81 45.23 65.01
N ARG A 754 -54.16 44.61 63.85
CA ARG A 754 -53.47 44.84 62.53
C ARG A 754 -53.54 46.29 62.10
N THR A 755 -52.44 46.81 61.67
CA THR A 755 -52.24 48.13 61.08
C THR A 755 -51.09 48.06 60.10
N SER A 756 -50.71 49.17 59.54
CA SER A 756 -49.51 49.31 58.70
C SER A 756 -48.77 50.60 59.10
N LEU A 757 -47.44 50.57 58.87
CA LEU A 757 -46.66 51.78 59.17
C LEU A 757 -45.91 52.12 57.84
N GLN A 758 -46.09 53.40 57.44
CA GLN A 758 -45.48 53.90 56.24
C GLN A 758 -44.12 54.55 56.55
N PHE A 759 -43.04 54.02 55.95
CA PHE A 759 -41.76 54.69 56.05
C PHE A 759 -41.56 55.58 54.84
N THR A 760 -41.14 56.79 55.06
CA THR A 760 -40.77 57.74 54.01
C THR A 760 -39.38 58.32 54.35
N ASN A 761 -38.45 58.19 53.47
CA ASN A 761 -37.05 58.56 53.68
C ASN A 761 -36.46 58.03 55.03
N GLY A 762 -36.76 56.75 55.32
CA GLY A 762 -36.31 56.04 56.49
C GLY A 762 -37.10 56.31 57.77
N ARG A 763 -38.13 57.15 57.76
CA ARG A 763 -38.82 57.65 58.92
C ARG A 763 -40.32 57.29 58.95
N ALA A 764 -40.75 56.77 60.00
CA ALA A 764 -42.17 56.63 60.32
C ALA A 764 -42.49 57.11 61.71
N SER A 765 -43.74 57.62 61.95
CA SER A 765 -44.19 58.06 63.26
C SER A 765 -45.56 57.44 63.58
N ILE A 766 -45.72 57.15 64.90
CA ILE A 766 -46.96 56.58 65.38
C ILE A 766 -47.23 57.11 66.76
N ASP A 767 -48.51 57.36 67.07
CA ASP A 767 -48.97 57.76 68.37
C ASP A 767 -49.24 56.51 69.28
N LEU A 768 -48.58 56.42 70.44
CA LEU A 768 -48.77 55.31 71.38
C LEU A 768 -49.16 55.82 72.74
N ASN A 769 -50.11 55.16 73.32
CA ASN A 769 -50.55 55.39 74.68
C ASN A 769 -49.81 54.47 75.64
N LYS A 770 -49.99 54.69 76.87
CA LYS A 770 -49.40 53.84 77.90
C LYS A 770 -49.64 52.34 77.68
N ASP A 771 -48.57 51.56 77.82
CA ASP A 771 -48.52 50.12 77.70
C ASP A 771 -48.93 49.61 76.30
N GLN A 772 -49.00 50.51 75.29
CA GLN A 772 -49.15 50.08 73.91
C GLN A 772 -47.82 49.69 73.34
N THR A 773 -47.86 48.63 72.57
CA THR A 773 -46.69 48.14 71.76
C THR A 773 -47.09 48.11 70.29
N ILE A 774 -46.28 48.78 69.48
CA ILE A 774 -46.33 48.54 68.07
C ILE A 774 -45.25 47.47 67.69
N LYS A 775 -45.66 46.44 66.96
CA LYS A 775 -44.76 45.47 66.37
C LYS A 775 -44.80 45.64 64.86
N ILE A 776 -43.67 45.87 64.25
CA ILE A 776 -43.47 46.02 62.79
C ILE A 776 -42.81 44.74 62.30
N ASP A 777 -43.51 44.02 61.48
CA ASP A 777 -43.01 42.73 60.97
C ASP A 777 -42.39 42.89 59.53
N GLY A 778 -41.48 41.99 59.20
CA GLY A 778 -40.91 41.88 57.82
C GLY A 778 -39.92 42.99 57.47
N LEU A 779 -39.23 43.51 58.41
CA LEU A 779 -38.18 44.53 58.22
C LEU A 779 -36.97 43.90 57.54
N PRO A 780 -36.25 44.66 56.69
CA PRO A 780 -35.07 44.11 56.05
C PRO A 780 -34.03 43.66 57.07
N LEU A 781 -33.46 42.48 56.87
CA LEU A 781 -32.40 41.91 57.67
C LEU A 781 -31.20 42.87 57.74
N ASP A 782 -30.54 42.90 58.87
CA ASP A 782 -29.36 43.73 59.16
C ASP A 782 -29.58 45.26 59.08
N SER A 783 -30.83 45.70 59.00
CA SER A 783 -31.12 47.12 59.00
C SER A 783 -30.81 47.68 60.43
N HIS A 784 -30.54 48.99 60.46
CA HIS A 784 -30.33 49.72 61.76
C HIS A 784 -31.55 50.55 62.05
N TYR A 785 -32.02 50.45 63.24
CA TYR A 785 -33.13 51.27 63.75
C TYR A 785 -32.71 52.22 64.84
N THR A 786 -33.40 53.36 64.90
CA THR A 786 -33.44 54.23 66.03
C THR A 786 -34.86 54.61 66.40
N VAL A 787 -35.15 54.73 67.70
CA VAL A 787 -36.44 55.06 68.17
C VAL A 787 -36.33 56.36 68.95
N GLU A 788 -37.14 57.36 68.63
CA GLU A 788 -37.16 58.67 69.25
C GLU A 788 -38.57 59.07 69.55
N GLU A 789 -38.79 59.83 70.68
CA GLU A 789 -40.04 60.42 70.89
C GLU A 789 -39.95 61.89 70.49
N GLU A 790 -41.01 62.41 69.84
CA GLU A 790 -41.02 63.83 69.50
C GLU A 790 -41.07 64.72 70.77
N SER A 791 -40.15 65.65 70.91
CA SER A 791 -39.99 66.49 72.04
C SER A 791 -41.26 67.26 72.39
N ASN A 792 -42.12 67.59 71.45
CA ASN A 792 -43.44 68.26 71.76
C ASN A 792 -44.44 67.31 72.40
N SER A 793 -44.37 66.00 72.12
CA SER A 793 -45.28 65.02 72.80
C SER A 793 -44.78 64.61 74.15
N SER A 794 -43.46 64.72 74.42
CA SER A 794 -42.89 64.36 75.71
C SER A 794 -42.79 65.54 76.73
N ARG A 795 -43.24 66.69 76.30
CA ARG A 795 -43.05 67.94 77.11
C ARG A 795 -43.54 67.72 78.53
N GLY A 796 -42.63 67.97 79.47
CA GLY A 796 -42.92 67.83 80.90
C GLY A 796 -42.75 66.39 81.48
N TYR A 797 -42.16 65.49 80.75
CA TYR A 797 -41.79 64.14 81.08
C TYR A 797 -40.28 63.97 80.99
N GLN A 798 -39.70 63.15 81.83
CA GLN A 798 -38.37 62.63 81.60
C GLN A 798 -38.50 61.38 80.74
N VAL A 799 -37.84 61.42 79.61
CA VAL A 799 -37.82 60.33 78.66
C VAL A 799 -36.57 59.47 78.79
N SER A 800 -36.73 58.19 78.85
CA SER A 800 -35.66 57.20 78.84
C SER A 800 -35.97 56.09 77.82
N TYR A 801 -34.91 55.53 77.30
CA TYR A 801 -35.03 54.48 76.30
C TYR A 801 -34.27 53.24 76.76
N GLU A 802 -34.85 52.08 76.49
CA GLU A 802 -34.15 50.79 76.42
C GLU A 802 -34.07 50.34 75.04
N ASN A 803 -32.89 49.91 74.56
CA ASN A 803 -32.57 49.51 73.15
C ASN A 803 -33.07 50.56 72.15
N GLN A 804 -32.69 51.82 72.41
CA GLN A 804 -33.09 52.97 71.58
C GLN A 804 -32.71 52.79 70.13
N GLU A 805 -31.53 52.18 69.90
CA GLU A 805 -30.97 51.91 68.57
C GLU A 805 -30.42 50.45 68.52
N GLY A 806 -30.29 49.92 67.36
CA GLY A 806 -29.74 48.59 67.20
C GLY A 806 -29.81 48.10 65.80
N LYS A 807 -29.21 46.91 65.55
CA LYS A 807 -29.20 46.17 64.29
C LYS A 807 -30.31 45.10 64.35
N LEU A 808 -31.08 45.01 63.26
CA LEU A 808 -32.15 44.05 63.10
C LEU A 808 -31.58 42.71 62.48
N ASP A 809 -30.76 42.02 63.26
CA ASP A 809 -30.24 40.68 62.96
C ASP A 809 -31.17 39.57 63.53
N GLY A 810 -32.34 39.94 64.03
CA GLY A 810 -33.43 39.11 64.55
C GLY A 810 -34.48 40.05 65.17
N ASP A 811 -35.52 39.45 65.72
CA ASP A 811 -36.58 40.20 66.39
C ASP A 811 -36.00 41.06 67.47
N LYS A 812 -36.32 42.37 67.49
CA LYS A 812 -35.85 43.35 68.45
C LYS A 812 -37.01 44.03 69.20
N SER A 813 -36.70 44.51 70.32
CA SER A 813 -37.63 45.28 71.09
C SER A 813 -37.00 46.53 71.74
N ALA A 814 -37.67 47.64 71.60
CA ALA A 814 -37.30 48.90 72.27
C ALA A 814 -38.42 49.37 73.21
N THR A 815 -38.04 50.04 74.29
CA THR A 815 -39.01 50.63 75.24
C THR A 815 -38.73 52.13 75.41
N VAL A 816 -39.78 52.92 75.21
CA VAL A 816 -39.79 54.35 75.47
C VAL A 816 -40.57 54.62 76.75
N THR A 817 -39.89 55.07 77.76
CA THR A 817 -40.52 55.35 79.08
C THR A 817 -40.58 56.82 79.38
N ASN A 818 -41.78 57.34 79.62
CA ASN A 818 -42.00 58.69 80.06
C ASN A 818 -42.32 58.65 81.52
N ASN A 819 -41.47 59.27 82.33
CA ASN A 819 -41.62 59.39 83.73
C ASN A 819 -41.96 60.84 84.17
N LYS A 820 -43.05 61.04 85.01
CA LYS A 820 -43.38 62.34 85.55
C LYS A 820 -43.64 62.26 87.05
N ASN A 821 -42.60 62.43 87.83
CA ASN A 821 -42.63 62.39 89.30
C ASN A 821 -42.65 63.77 89.96
N SER A 822 -42.51 64.84 89.22
CA SER A 822 -42.56 66.23 89.68
C SER A 822 -43.54 67.06 88.83
N VAL A 823 -44.22 68.06 89.46
CA VAL A 823 -44.95 69.11 88.73
C VAL A 823 -43.88 70.02 88.11
N PRO A 824 -44.03 70.57 86.98
CA PRO A 824 -43.07 71.57 86.51
C PRO A 824 -43.07 72.78 87.43
N GLU A 825 -41.94 73.12 88.00
CA GLU A 825 -41.78 74.41 88.73
C GLU A 825 -42.10 75.52 87.73
N THR A 826 -43.15 76.26 88.02
CA THR A 826 -43.43 77.51 87.40
C THR A 826 -42.50 78.57 88.04
N GLY A 827 -41.30 78.63 87.56
CA GLY A 827 -40.36 79.65 88.01
C GLY A 827 -39.63 80.13 86.78
N VAL A 828 -39.97 81.39 86.54
CA VAL A 828 -39.21 82.20 85.62
C VAL A 828 -37.79 82.33 86.17
N ASP A 829 -36.86 81.91 85.50
CA ASP A 829 -35.50 82.47 85.71
C ASP A 829 -34.78 82.69 84.42
N PHE A 830 -34.42 83.94 84.40
CA PHE A 830 -33.58 84.70 83.51
C PHE A 830 -32.13 84.30 83.62
N LEU A 831 -31.47 84.41 82.55
CA LEU A 831 -30.02 84.55 82.37
C LEU A 831 -29.07 83.51 82.88
N SER A 832 -28.45 82.85 82.00
CA SER A 832 -27.06 83.26 81.67
C SER A 832 -26.50 82.47 80.49
N SER A 833 -26.22 83.22 79.47
CA SER A 833 -25.18 82.94 78.53
C SER A 833 -23.91 82.52 79.27
N THR A 834 -23.16 81.66 78.82
CA THR A 834 -21.74 81.88 78.40
C THR A 834 -21.03 80.61 78.06
N LEU A 835 -20.53 80.59 76.85
CA LEU A 835 -19.26 80.02 76.50
C LEU A 835 -18.72 78.79 77.16
N MET A 836 -18.49 77.81 76.50
CA MET A 836 -17.12 77.31 76.28
C MET A 836 -16.99 76.61 74.92
N LEU A 837 -16.35 77.29 74.07
CA LEU A 837 -15.43 76.90 73.06
C LEU A 837 -14.41 75.90 73.64
N GLY A 838 -14.05 74.91 72.93
CA GLY A 838 -12.81 74.21 73.22
C GLY A 838 -12.77 72.84 72.62
N ILE A 839 -12.34 72.85 71.39
CA ILE A 839 -11.16 72.09 70.94
C ILE A 839 -11.26 70.60 71.14
N ILE A 840 -11.28 69.88 70.07
CA ILE A 840 -10.12 69.19 69.53
C ILE A 840 -10.49 68.55 68.17
N LEU A 841 -9.99 69.10 67.13
CA LEU A 841 -9.45 68.40 65.99
C LEU A 841 -8.01 67.98 66.36
N PRO A 842 -7.29 67.10 65.71
CA PRO A 842 -7.62 66.13 64.65
C PRO A 842 -6.95 64.76 64.93
N LEU A 843 -7.42 63.70 64.32
CA LEU A 843 -6.59 62.55 63.97
C LEU A 843 -7.26 61.78 62.85
N GLY A 844 -7.25 62.46 61.80
CA GLY A 844 -7.52 61.83 60.51
C GLY A 844 -6.33 62.02 59.53
N GLY A 845 -5.53 61.14 59.43
CA GLY A 845 -4.41 61.25 58.52
C GLY A 845 -3.31 60.28 58.91
N ILE A 846 -3.37 59.09 58.50
CA ILE A 846 -2.29 58.18 58.21
C ILE A 846 -2.97 56.77 58.00
N PHE A 847 -3.47 56.55 56.81
CA PHE A 847 -3.68 55.20 56.29
C PHE A 847 -4.00 55.30 54.79
N PHE A 848 -3.15 56.06 54.03
CA PHE A 848 -3.29 56.13 52.59
C PHE A 848 -1.92 56.07 51.91
N THR A 849 -1.04 55.18 52.36
CA THR A 849 0.24 54.94 51.65
C THR A 849 0.86 53.59 51.91
N ILE A 850 0.08 52.50 51.92
CA ILE A 850 0.62 51.14 51.79
C ILE A 850 -0.40 50.26 51.01
N LEU A 851 -0.65 50.59 49.77
CA LEU A 851 -1.34 49.65 48.85
C LEU A 851 -0.99 49.98 47.41
N LEU A 852 0.24 50.40 47.13
CA LEU A 852 0.73 50.55 45.74
C LEU A 852 2.13 49.96 45.52
N GLY A 853 2.45 48.89 46.26
CA GLY A 853 3.74 48.25 46.23
C GLY A 853 3.75 46.72 45.98
N TYR A 854 2.64 46.13 45.57
CA TYR A 854 2.58 44.65 45.44
C TYR A 854 2.02 44.11 44.11
N LEU A 855 2.11 44.87 43.04
CA LEU A 855 1.62 44.44 41.72
C LEU A 855 2.61 44.71 40.60
N VAL A 856 3.91 44.63 40.85
CA VAL A 856 4.93 44.54 39.81
C VAL A 856 6.04 43.59 40.33
N VAL A 857 5.91 42.34 40.30
CA VAL A 857 6.92 41.30 40.08
C VAL A 857 6.18 39.95 40.14
N HIS A 858 5.77 39.47 39.02
CA HIS A 858 5.77 38.05 38.62
C HIS A 858 5.06 37.86 37.30
N ARG A 859 5.73 38.43 36.31
CA ARG A 859 5.64 37.85 34.96
C ARG A 859 7.05 37.56 34.53
N ARG A 860 7.48 36.34 34.71
CA ARG A 860 8.48 35.59 33.92
C ARG A 860 8.92 34.36 34.70
N LYS A 861 8.28 33.26 34.44
CA LYS A 861 8.93 32.02 34.10
C LYS A 861 7.89 31.10 33.51
#